data_930f616bef36e18cfc52bc3acb72b46c
#
_entry.id   930f616bef36e18cfc52bc3acb72b46c
#
_cell.length_a   1.000
_cell.length_b   1.000
_cell.length_c   1.000
_cell.angle_alpha   90.00
_cell.angle_beta   90.00
_cell.angle_gamma   90.00
#
_symmetry.space_group_name_H-M   'P 1'
#
loop_
_entity.id
_entity.type
_entity.pdbx_description
1 polymer ?
#
loop_
_entity_poly.entity_id
_entity_poly.type
_entity_poly.pdbx_seq_one_letter_code
_entity_poly.pdbx_strand_id
1 'polypeptide(L)'
;MTKRSWRLRLAAVAAALLTACGGGGGDNASTSTNPTSAPTANALSVKVSPPGRIEPAENAAKANGKNRVYIVRMADAPVASYTGGVPGYAATKPGNNRKIDPNHPAVVKYMGYLASGQNAALASVGGARVLYNYGVVFNGFAAEMSEAQALKLAQTSGVLSVSQDEVRQADTSSTPEFLGLSGPTGFWATKATGENVIIGIVDTGVWPEHPSFSDRTGANGNGSQDGKLDYKQIPGWHGKCTPGVQFNASDCNQKLIGARFYNAGAGGNEGVLATFPGEFNSPRDFNGHGTHTASTAGGNQGVQATGVASAFGRINGIAPRARIAVYKALWQQPDGRASGNSSDLVAAIDQAVADGVDVINYSISGSQTNFRDPVEIAFLFAADAGVFVAASAGNSGPAFSTVAHPSPWLTTVAAGTHNRTIVGGSVTLGNGATYTGVGYLLSAGPAPLIDAGAAGVAGADAATLALCYGAADDQVARLDPAKVAGKIVVCNRGGNVLVNKAQAVKDAGGAGMVLVNTPTSNTTLPFVAYSIPAVHVPVAAYAPIKAYAATAGATATINPASIAYTAPAPFTASFSSRGPLLASSSLLKPDLIAPGQDILAGVAPPGNDGKLFDLYSGTSMSSPHVAGLGALLKQLHPDWSPMAIKSALMTSAGDVLDGANTSPAVIFSQGAGHVRPNSAADPGLVFDSSFADWLGFLCGTQLPTSFCTSAGVPVITPSDFNGASITIGALAGSRTVTRTVTNVGSSTETYTPTITGLAGVTVTVTPASLTIPKGGKATFSIQFTRTTASLNTYTGGQLTLTGSAGHVVRVPMLAVPVALAAPAEVGGSYDVTFGYSGPFTATPRGLVAAATNTSSVATNGVKDFVINVPAGTTYARFSLFDANVSQPSDLDLEVYLNGTLVGSSGGSTADEQVSLSNPTAGAYTVRVIGFAIPVGSADFTLFNWSLGSADAGNMTVTAPASATLGATGTIGLGFSPALAGGTKYLGSIVYAGSSGMPAPTIVRFDKP
;
A
#
# COMPACT_ATOMS: atom_id res chain seq x y z
N MET A 1 -8.96 32.45 -18.88
CA MET A 1 -7.84 32.58 -17.92
C MET A 1 -6.66 31.84 -18.53
N THR A 2 -5.54 32.51 -18.72
CA THR A 2 -4.38 31.94 -19.44
C THR A 2 -3.69 30.87 -18.63
N LYS A 3 -3.12 29.84 -19.27
CA LYS A 3 -2.37 28.75 -18.65
C LYS A 3 -1.32 29.22 -17.61
N ARG A 4 -0.88 30.44 -17.68
CA ARG A 4 0.13 31.04 -16.79
C ARG A 4 -0.43 31.42 -15.41
N SER A 5 -1.66 31.88 -15.32
CA SER A 5 -2.34 32.21 -14.05
C SER A 5 -2.76 30.96 -13.27
N TRP A 6 -2.99 29.88 -13.98
CA TRP A 6 -3.34 28.58 -13.39
C TRP A 6 -2.13 27.89 -12.77
N ARG A 7 -0.95 27.99 -13.41
CA ARG A 7 0.32 27.43 -12.90
C ARG A 7 0.82 28.12 -11.62
N LEU A 8 0.64 29.44 -11.51
CA LEU A 8 0.97 30.18 -10.28
C LEU A 8 0.03 29.83 -9.13
N ARG A 9 -1.23 29.54 -9.43
CA ARG A 9 -2.19 29.04 -8.42
C ARG A 9 -1.91 27.61 -8.00
N LEU A 10 -1.42 26.76 -8.90
CA LEU A 10 -1.00 25.39 -8.60
C LEU A 10 0.24 25.31 -7.69
N ALA A 11 1.20 26.22 -7.84
CA ALA A 11 2.36 26.27 -6.95
C ALA A 11 2.00 26.67 -5.52
N ALA A 12 1.08 27.65 -5.38
CA ALA A 12 0.50 28.03 -4.09
C ALA A 12 -0.34 26.90 -3.48
N VAL A 13 -0.97 26.10 -4.34
CA VAL A 13 -1.79 24.94 -3.96
C VAL A 13 -0.92 23.75 -3.53
N ALA A 14 0.19 23.49 -4.20
CA ALA A 14 1.11 22.45 -3.77
C ALA A 14 1.67 22.73 -2.36
N ALA A 15 1.99 23.98 -2.06
CA ALA A 15 2.41 24.40 -0.73
C ALA A 15 1.28 24.25 0.31
N ALA A 16 0.05 24.54 -0.09
CA ALA A 16 -1.11 24.60 0.79
C ALA A 16 -1.80 23.23 1.03
N LEU A 17 -1.69 22.27 0.12
CA LEU A 17 -2.17 20.89 0.29
C LEU A 17 -1.56 20.17 1.50
N LEU A 18 -0.54 20.73 2.00
CA LEU A 18 0.31 20.19 3.03
C LEU A 18 -0.09 20.67 4.45
N THR A 19 -1.03 21.63 4.55
CA THR A 19 -1.43 22.23 5.84
C THR A 19 -2.81 21.84 6.34
N ALA A 20 -3.64 21.25 5.50
CA ALA A 20 -5.04 21.00 5.84
C ALA A 20 -5.29 19.65 6.54
N CYS A 21 -4.38 19.24 7.42
CA CYS A 21 -4.49 18.04 8.25
C CYS A 21 -4.63 18.42 9.71
N GLY A 22 -5.74 19.03 10.06
CA GLY A 22 -6.03 19.31 11.44
C GLY A 22 -7.47 19.77 11.60
N GLY A 23 -8.24 18.92 12.25
CA GLY A 23 -9.46 19.13 12.98
C GLY A 23 -10.44 20.22 12.53
N GLY A 24 -11.64 19.78 12.40
CA GLY A 24 -12.76 20.70 12.28
C GLY A 24 -13.01 21.51 13.56
N GLY A 25 -13.54 22.67 13.37
CA GLY A 25 -14.33 23.33 14.40
C GLY A 25 -13.97 24.78 14.67
N GLY A 26 -14.93 25.65 14.40
CA GLY A 26 -15.05 26.94 15.05
C GLY A 26 -14.96 28.16 14.17
N ASP A 27 -16.13 28.49 13.58
CA ASP A 27 -16.40 29.80 13.03
C ASP A 27 -16.30 30.89 14.10
N ASN A 28 -15.72 32.01 13.73
CA ASN A 28 -16.25 33.28 14.21
C ASN A 28 -16.05 34.36 13.18
N ALA A 29 -17.19 34.80 12.66
CA ALA A 29 -17.32 35.98 11.87
C ALA A 29 -17.20 37.22 12.72
N SER A 30 -16.45 38.18 12.28
CA SER A 30 -16.74 39.59 12.61
C SER A 30 -16.29 40.52 11.49
N THR A 31 -17.17 41.41 11.21
CA THR A 31 -17.32 42.37 10.15
C THR A 31 -16.26 43.45 10.11
N SER A 32 -16.05 43.93 8.94
CA SER A 32 -15.98 45.29 8.44
C SER A 32 -14.66 45.92 8.06
N THR A 33 -14.79 46.54 6.92
CA THR A 33 -14.22 47.78 6.34
C THR A 33 -12.94 47.65 5.52
N ASN A 34 -13.17 47.84 4.20
CA ASN A 34 -12.17 48.29 3.23
C ASN A 34 -11.59 49.66 3.60
N PRO A 35 -10.35 49.97 3.28
CA PRO A 35 -10.14 50.68 2.02
C PRO A 35 -8.91 50.29 1.19
N THR A 36 -9.09 50.46 -0.10
CA THR A 36 -8.18 50.53 -1.22
C THR A 36 -6.74 50.93 -0.95
N SER A 37 -5.79 50.05 -1.27
CA SER A 37 -4.51 50.35 -1.88
C SER A 37 -3.91 49.06 -2.46
N ALA A 38 -3.40 49.11 -3.70
CA ALA A 38 -2.78 47.99 -4.36
C ALA A 38 -1.55 47.49 -3.59
N PRO A 39 -1.40 46.20 -3.33
CA PRO A 39 -0.19 45.68 -2.72
C PRO A 39 0.85 45.37 -3.81
N THR A 40 2.01 46.00 -3.68
CA THR A 40 3.29 45.52 -4.17
C THR A 40 3.46 44.05 -3.85
N ALA A 41 3.96 43.29 -4.83
CA ALA A 41 4.26 41.88 -4.71
C ALA A 41 5.31 41.64 -3.61
N ASN A 42 4.85 41.43 -2.41
CA ASN A 42 5.66 40.91 -1.29
C ASN A 42 5.29 39.47 -1.02
N ALA A 43 6.36 38.69 -0.84
CA ALA A 43 6.38 37.29 -0.48
C ALA A 43 5.08 36.79 0.16
N LEU A 44 4.47 35.80 -0.47
CA LEU A 44 3.44 34.97 0.15
C LEU A 44 4.05 34.23 1.37
N SER A 45 4.18 34.93 2.47
CA SER A 45 4.20 34.26 3.76
C SER A 45 2.78 33.75 3.98
N VAL A 46 2.50 32.55 3.53
CA VAL A 46 1.29 31.85 3.91
C VAL A 46 1.36 31.71 5.42
N LYS A 47 0.62 32.53 6.15
CA LYS A 47 0.32 32.26 7.54
C LYS A 47 -0.55 31.02 7.54
N VAL A 48 0.09 29.88 7.70
CA VAL A 48 -0.57 28.62 7.92
C VAL A 48 -0.75 28.49 9.43
N SER A 49 -1.97 28.59 9.85
CA SER A 49 -2.41 28.13 11.16
C SER A 49 -3.74 27.43 10.96
N PRO A 50 -3.78 26.17 11.25
CA PRO A 50 -4.03 25.66 12.59
C PRO A 50 -2.82 24.88 13.10
N PRO A 51 -2.77 24.54 14.40
CA PRO A 51 -1.66 23.80 14.98
C PRO A 51 -1.43 22.50 14.20
N GLY A 52 -0.20 22.29 13.78
CA GLY A 52 0.20 21.10 13.04
C GLY A 52 -0.07 19.86 13.89
N ARG A 53 -0.45 18.80 13.20
CA ARG A 53 -0.85 17.52 13.75
C ARG A 53 0.30 16.55 13.60
N ILE A 54 0.61 15.72 14.61
CA ILE A 54 1.41 14.51 14.39
C ILE A 54 0.48 13.47 13.77
N GLU A 55 0.85 12.87 12.64
CA GLU A 55 0.03 11.82 12.01
C GLU A 55 0.30 10.47 12.67
N PRO A 56 -0.74 9.68 13.00
CA PRO A 56 -0.58 8.43 13.71
C PRO A 56 0.14 7.38 12.87
N ALA A 57 0.91 6.55 13.52
CA ALA A 57 1.55 5.38 12.94
C ALA A 57 0.62 4.16 13.06
N GLU A 58 0.32 3.49 11.96
CA GLU A 58 -0.43 2.22 11.96
C GLU A 58 0.38 1.08 12.64
N ASN A 59 1.72 1.17 12.61
CA ASN A 59 2.65 0.22 13.22
C ASN A 59 3.87 0.95 13.81
N ALA A 60 3.70 1.57 14.98
CA ALA A 60 4.77 2.34 15.62
C ALA A 60 6.01 1.51 15.93
N ALA A 61 7.18 2.02 15.56
CA ALA A 61 8.45 1.43 15.93
C ALA A 61 8.64 1.42 17.46
N LYS A 62 9.12 0.31 18.03
CA LYS A 62 9.37 0.23 19.47
C LYS A 62 10.41 1.28 19.89
N ALA A 63 10.06 2.11 20.84
CA ALA A 63 10.94 3.15 21.36
C ALA A 63 12.05 2.54 22.21
N ASN A 64 13.30 2.80 21.85
CA ASN A 64 14.43 2.60 22.73
C ASN A 64 14.75 3.96 23.38
N GLY A 65 14.10 4.27 24.51
CA GLY A 65 14.36 5.51 25.26
C GLY A 65 13.24 6.55 25.19
N LYS A 66 13.53 7.79 25.63
CA LYS A 66 12.58 8.90 25.71
C LYS A 66 12.34 9.63 24.38
N ASN A 67 13.17 9.41 23.35
CA ASN A 67 13.07 10.03 22.05
C ASN A 67 12.62 9.00 21.00
N ARG A 68 11.86 9.47 20.00
CA ARG A 68 11.40 8.69 18.84
C ARG A 68 11.81 9.38 17.56
N VAL A 69 11.75 8.66 16.45
CA VAL A 69 11.98 9.25 15.14
C VAL A 69 10.67 9.80 14.60
N TYR A 70 10.70 11.03 14.14
CA TYR A 70 9.59 11.71 13.49
C TYR A 70 10.01 12.20 12.11
N ILE A 71 9.11 12.06 11.15
CA ILE A 71 9.24 12.60 9.79
C ILE A 71 8.49 13.93 9.76
N VAL A 72 9.24 15.02 9.61
CA VAL A 72 8.70 16.38 9.56
C VAL A 72 8.63 16.85 8.12
N ARG A 73 7.48 17.30 7.68
CA ARG A 73 7.24 17.82 6.35
C ARG A 73 7.09 19.33 6.37
N MET A 74 7.79 19.99 5.43
CA MET A 74 7.81 21.45 5.29
C MET A 74 6.86 21.93 4.18
N ALA A 75 6.48 23.21 4.24
CA ALA A 75 5.46 23.82 3.39
C ALA A 75 5.91 24.06 1.94
N ASP A 76 7.19 24.40 1.74
CA ASP A 76 7.67 24.71 0.41
C ASP A 76 7.75 23.47 -0.46
N ALA A 77 7.45 23.63 -1.76
CA ALA A 77 7.45 22.53 -2.70
C ALA A 77 8.83 21.88 -2.82
N PRO A 78 8.94 20.53 -2.89
CA PRO A 78 10.22 19.88 -3.17
C PRO A 78 10.72 20.21 -4.58
N VAL A 79 12.02 19.98 -4.84
CA VAL A 79 12.70 20.28 -6.11
C VAL A 79 11.92 19.74 -7.32
N ALA A 80 11.40 18.51 -7.23
CA ALA A 80 10.67 17.83 -8.31
C ALA A 80 9.42 18.57 -8.77
N SER A 81 8.81 19.37 -7.91
CA SER A 81 7.54 20.04 -8.17
C SER A 81 7.63 21.58 -8.14
N TYR A 82 8.77 22.15 -7.76
CA TYR A 82 8.89 23.60 -7.61
C TYR A 82 8.90 24.31 -8.98
N THR A 83 7.83 25.06 -9.24
CA THR A 83 7.59 25.80 -10.50
C THR A 83 8.03 27.26 -10.45
N GLY A 84 8.70 27.68 -9.38
CA GLY A 84 9.05 29.09 -9.10
C GLY A 84 8.05 29.74 -8.15
N GLY A 85 8.34 30.98 -7.75
CA GLY A 85 7.46 31.75 -6.86
C GLY A 85 8.19 32.30 -5.64
N VAL A 86 9.27 31.66 -5.19
CA VAL A 86 10.14 32.22 -4.15
C VAL A 86 11.08 33.27 -4.81
N PRO A 87 11.09 34.52 -4.35
CA PRO A 87 11.91 35.57 -4.92
C PRO A 87 13.41 35.19 -4.95
N GLY A 88 14.03 35.30 -6.11
CA GLY A 88 15.43 34.99 -6.30
C GLY A 88 15.75 33.49 -6.55
N TYR A 89 14.74 32.61 -6.62
CA TYR A 89 14.91 31.19 -6.93
C TYR A 89 14.17 30.83 -8.21
N ALA A 90 14.88 30.30 -9.17
CA ALA A 90 14.32 29.82 -10.43
C ALA A 90 13.57 28.49 -10.22
N ALA A 91 12.59 28.21 -11.06
CA ALA A 91 11.89 26.93 -11.08
C ALA A 91 12.87 25.75 -11.26
N THR A 92 12.66 24.67 -10.51
CA THR A 92 13.47 23.45 -10.55
C THR A 92 12.75 22.24 -11.08
N LYS A 93 11.40 22.29 -11.17
CA LYS A 93 10.63 21.21 -11.78
C LYS A 93 11.13 20.93 -13.19
N PRO A 94 11.54 19.69 -13.51
CA PRO A 94 12.00 19.33 -14.84
C PRO A 94 10.89 19.49 -15.87
N GLY A 95 11.24 19.81 -17.10
CA GLY A 95 10.31 19.78 -18.23
C GLY A 95 9.89 18.34 -18.52
N ASN A 96 8.81 18.16 -19.33
CA ASN A 96 8.36 16.84 -19.72
C ASN A 96 9.54 16.02 -20.28
N ASN A 97 9.67 14.78 -19.83
CA ASN A 97 10.70 13.81 -20.22
C ASN A 97 12.16 14.22 -19.91
N ARG A 98 12.38 15.08 -18.93
CA ARG A 98 13.69 15.43 -18.42
C ARG A 98 13.84 15.00 -16.96
N LYS A 99 14.99 14.42 -16.64
CA LYS A 99 15.38 14.08 -15.29
C LYS A 99 15.77 15.35 -14.51
N ILE A 100 15.64 15.29 -13.19
CA ILE A 100 16.20 16.31 -12.31
C ILE A 100 17.72 16.24 -12.43
N ASP A 101 18.36 17.38 -12.60
CA ASP A 101 19.81 17.51 -12.46
C ASP A 101 20.12 18.09 -11.07
N PRO A 102 20.54 17.26 -10.10
CA PRO A 102 20.82 17.71 -8.74
C PRO A 102 22.00 18.69 -8.66
N ASN A 103 22.85 18.77 -9.68
CA ASN A 103 23.99 19.69 -9.75
C ASN A 103 23.64 20.99 -10.50
N HIS A 104 22.46 21.11 -11.07
CA HIS A 104 22.05 22.34 -11.74
C HIS A 104 22.03 23.51 -10.74
N PRO A 105 22.65 24.70 -11.08
CA PRO A 105 22.77 25.81 -10.13
C PRO A 105 21.44 26.25 -9.48
N ALA A 106 20.32 26.20 -10.23
CA ALA A 106 19.01 26.50 -9.69
C ALA A 106 18.56 25.46 -8.65
N VAL A 107 18.83 24.17 -8.90
CA VAL A 107 18.49 23.07 -7.97
C VAL A 107 19.34 23.18 -6.70
N VAL A 108 20.65 23.33 -6.82
CA VAL A 108 21.56 23.49 -5.68
C VAL A 108 21.17 24.70 -4.83
N LYS A 109 20.88 25.84 -5.49
CA LYS A 109 20.45 27.05 -4.79
C LYS A 109 19.12 26.85 -4.06
N TYR A 110 18.15 26.18 -4.70
CA TYR A 110 16.84 25.94 -4.10
C TYR A 110 16.90 24.88 -2.98
N MET A 111 17.71 23.84 -3.12
CA MET A 111 18.01 22.88 -2.04
C MET A 111 18.58 23.58 -0.80
N GLY A 112 19.49 24.54 -1.00
CA GLY A 112 20.02 25.38 0.09
C GLY A 112 18.93 26.21 0.78
N TYR A 113 17.95 26.70 0.05
CA TYR A 113 16.78 27.39 0.61
C TYR A 113 15.91 26.44 1.45
N LEU A 114 15.58 25.26 0.92
CA LEU A 114 14.81 24.25 1.66
C LEU A 114 15.54 23.84 2.95
N ALA A 115 16.83 23.56 2.86
CA ALA A 115 17.66 23.22 4.03
C ALA A 115 17.67 24.34 5.10
N SER A 116 17.66 25.60 4.67
CA SER A 116 17.58 26.74 5.60
C SER A 116 16.26 26.77 6.35
N GLY A 117 15.14 26.48 5.67
CA GLY A 117 13.81 26.35 6.29
C GLY A 117 13.75 25.18 7.29
N GLN A 118 14.28 24.02 6.91
CA GLN A 118 14.37 22.85 7.77
C GLN A 118 15.19 23.11 9.04
N ASN A 119 16.35 23.74 8.87
CA ASN A 119 17.21 24.12 10.00
C ASN A 119 16.55 25.16 10.93
N ALA A 120 15.79 26.10 10.37
CA ALA A 120 15.05 27.08 11.17
C ALA A 120 13.94 26.41 11.99
N ALA A 121 13.22 25.44 11.41
CA ALA A 121 12.23 24.65 12.12
C ALA A 121 12.87 23.85 13.27
N LEU A 122 13.97 23.16 13.02
CA LEU A 122 14.73 22.43 14.05
C LEU A 122 15.23 23.33 15.17
N ALA A 123 15.75 24.52 14.83
CA ALA A 123 16.21 25.49 15.83
C ALA A 123 15.07 25.98 16.74
N SER A 124 13.83 26.04 16.24
CA SER A 124 12.65 26.50 17.01
C SER A 124 12.34 25.57 18.19
N VAL A 125 12.77 24.31 18.14
CA VAL A 125 12.55 23.30 19.18
C VAL A 125 13.81 22.98 20.00
N GLY A 126 14.86 23.81 19.86
CA GLY A 126 16.12 23.63 20.59
C GLY A 126 17.09 22.63 19.93
N GLY A 127 16.80 22.23 18.69
CA GLY A 127 17.57 21.24 17.94
C GLY A 127 17.14 19.79 18.25
N ALA A 128 17.40 18.90 17.31
CA ALA A 128 17.16 17.46 17.42
C ALA A 128 18.24 16.72 16.59
N ARG A 129 18.43 15.44 16.83
CA ARG A 129 19.33 14.63 16.02
C ARG A 129 18.68 14.33 14.68
N VAL A 130 19.10 15.04 13.63
CA VAL A 130 18.61 14.82 12.27
C VAL A 130 19.19 13.51 11.73
N LEU A 131 18.32 12.65 11.17
CA LEU A 131 18.66 11.41 10.52
C LEU A 131 18.79 11.64 9.01
N TYR A 132 17.79 12.32 8.43
CA TYR A 132 17.75 12.64 7.00
C TYR A 132 17.18 14.04 6.77
N ASN A 133 17.70 14.71 5.72
CA ASN A 133 17.09 15.88 5.11
C ASN A 133 16.62 15.48 3.72
N TYR A 134 15.34 15.69 3.44
CA TYR A 134 14.73 15.41 2.15
C TYR A 134 14.50 16.71 1.40
N GLY A 135 14.63 16.70 0.07
CA GLY A 135 14.43 17.93 -0.70
C GLY A 135 13.99 17.69 -2.13
N VAL A 136 14.05 16.45 -2.64
CA VAL A 136 13.80 16.16 -4.06
C VAL A 136 12.34 15.86 -4.32
N VAL A 137 11.76 14.83 -3.72
CA VAL A 137 10.34 14.47 -3.82
C VAL A 137 9.58 14.70 -2.51
N PHE A 138 10.29 15.01 -1.45
CA PHE A 138 9.74 15.34 -0.14
C PHE A 138 10.54 16.51 0.42
N ASN A 139 9.90 17.60 0.83
CA ASN A 139 10.60 18.69 1.53
C ASN A 139 10.40 18.53 3.02
N GLY A 140 11.44 18.16 3.73
CA GLY A 140 11.37 17.93 5.17
C GLY A 140 12.60 17.23 5.71
N PHE A 141 12.47 16.64 6.89
CA PHE A 141 13.55 15.91 7.55
C PHE A 141 12.99 14.80 8.44
N ALA A 142 13.77 13.77 8.68
CA ALA A 142 13.55 12.85 9.79
C ALA A 142 14.52 13.15 10.91
N ALA A 143 14.02 13.21 12.14
CA ALA A 143 14.86 13.49 13.30
C ALA A 143 14.38 12.73 14.54
N GLU A 144 15.35 12.33 15.35
CA GLU A 144 15.12 11.75 16.67
C GLU A 144 14.92 12.87 17.67
N MET A 145 13.74 12.94 18.26
CA MET A 145 13.35 13.99 19.17
C MET A 145 12.32 13.51 20.19
N SER A 146 12.18 14.28 21.25
CA SER A 146 11.08 14.08 22.19
C SER A 146 9.77 14.47 21.52
N GLU A 147 8.69 13.92 21.99
CA GLU A 147 7.38 14.25 21.47
C GLU A 147 6.95 15.69 21.75
N ALA A 148 7.39 16.27 22.88
CA ALA A 148 7.23 17.70 23.12
C ALA A 148 7.87 18.57 22.02
N GLN A 149 9.02 18.15 21.50
CA GLN A 149 9.66 18.82 20.35
C GLN A 149 8.87 18.60 19.07
N ALA A 150 8.36 17.38 18.84
CA ALA A 150 7.55 17.04 17.68
C ALA A 150 6.23 17.83 17.65
N LEU A 151 5.51 17.91 18.78
CA LEU A 151 4.29 18.72 18.93
C LEU A 151 4.56 20.22 18.72
N LYS A 152 5.68 20.72 19.24
CA LYS A 152 6.08 22.10 19.01
C LYS A 152 6.44 22.36 17.54
N LEU A 153 7.09 21.40 16.85
CA LEU A 153 7.33 21.47 15.42
C LEU A 153 6.02 21.47 14.63
N ALA A 154 5.07 20.65 15.02
CA ALA A 154 3.75 20.59 14.39
C ALA A 154 3.00 21.94 14.45
N GLN A 155 3.33 22.81 15.41
CA GLN A 155 2.79 24.18 15.56
C GLN A 155 3.70 25.25 14.94
N THR A 156 4.87 24.88 14.45
CA THR A 156 5.85 25.82 13.90
C THR A 156 5.43 26.27 12.49
N SER A 157 5.44 27.57 12.25
CA SER A 157 5.14 28.12 10.92
C SER A 157 6.09 27.53 9.87
N GLY A 158 5.52 27.07 8.75
CA GLY A 158 6.26 26.43 7.67
C GLY A 158 6.41 24.91 7.82
N VAL A 159 5.93 24.31 8.92
CA VAL A 159 5.76 22.85 9.06
C VAL A 159 4.34 22.48 8.64
N LEU A 160 4.19 21.43 7.86
CA LEU A 160 2.91 20.95 7.32
C LEU A 160 2.36 19.77 8.09
N SER A 161 3.20 18.79 8.34
CA SER A 161 2.86 17.63 9.15
C SER A 161 4.09 17.09 9.85
N VAL A 162 3.85 16.41 10.96
CA VAL A 162 4.83 15.63 11.70
C VAL A 162 4.23 14.24 11.84
N SER A 163 4.90 13.23 11.32
CA SER A 163 4.45 11.82 11.37
C SER A 163 5.45 11.00 12.15
N GLN A 164 4.98 10.08 12.98
CA GLN A 164 5.86 9.12 13.61
C GLN A 164 6.40 8.12 12.58
N ASP A 165 7.62 7.66 12.75
CA ASP A 165 8.25 6.68 11.88
C ASP A 165 7.68 5.28 12.09
N GLU A 166 7.47 4.52 11.00
CA GLU A 166 6.81 3.21 10.97
C GLU A 166 7.68 2.11 10.37
N VAL A 167 7.42 0.85 10.75
CA VAL A 167 8.13 -0.35 10.26
C VAL A 167 7.35 -1.07 9.17
N ARG A 168 7.98 -1.41 8.03
CA ARG A 168 7.39 -2.04 6.82
C ARG A 168 8.08 -3.36 6.44
N GLN A 169 7.43 -4.30 5.71
CA GLN A 169 7.88 -5.67 5.40
C GLN A 169 7.83 -6.05 3.91
N ALA A 170 8.57 -7.09 3.49
CA ALA A 170 8.87 -7.48 2.10
C ALA A 170 8.33 -8.86 1.60
N ASP A 171 8.20 -9.10 0.25
CA ASP A 171 7.53 -10.28 -0.44
C ASP A 171 8.07 -10.59 -1.88
N THR A 172 8.12 -11.82 -2.57
CA THR A 172 8.96 -12.13 -3.79
C THR A 172 8.55 -13.01 -5.04
N SER A 173 9.26 -13.10 -6.31
CA SER A 173 8.97 -13.87 -7.58
C SER A 173 9.76 -13.98 -8.93
N SER A 174 9.40 -14.74 -10.14
CA SER A 174 9.85 -14.65 -11.60
C SER A 174 9.11 -15.42 -12.73
N THR A 175 8.83 -14.90 -14.06
CA THR A 175 8.22 -15.60 -15.24
C THR A 175 8.15 -14.90 -16.62
N PRO A 176 9.20 -14.73 -17.46
CA PRO A 176 9.14 -14.02 -18.76
C PRO A 176 8.46 -14.77 -19.91
N GLU A 177 8.62 -16.12 -20.02
CA GLU A 177 8.03 -16.92 -21.10
C GLU A 177 6.51 -16.89 -21.05
N PHE A 178 5.94 -17.01 -19.86
CA PHE A 178 4.49 -16.98 -19.64
C PHE A 178 3.87 -15.65 -20.06
N LEU A 179 4.64 -14.56 -19.96
CA LEU A 179 4.22 -13.21 -20.36
C LEU A 179 4.42 -12.93 -21.86
N GLY A 180 4.96 -13.88 -22.62
CA GLY A 180 5.24 -13.70 -24.04
C GLY A 180 6.37 -12.70 -24.32
N LEU A 181 7.33 -12.59 -23.43
CA LEU A 181 8.48 -11.68 -23.58
C LEU A 181 9.60 -12.31 -24.40
N SER A 182 9.82 -13.63 -24.28
CA SER A 182 10.89 -14.38 -24.93
C SER A 182 10.48 -15.00 -26.29
N GLY A 183 11.45 -15.56 -26.99
CA GLY A 183 11.26 -16.19 -28.30
C GLY A 183 11.35 -15.20 -29.49
N PRO A 184 11.37 -15.71 -30.73
CA PRO A 184 11.61 -14.90 -31.94
C PRO A 184 10.48 -13.90 -32.24
N THR A 185 9.27 -14.15 -31.76
CA THR A 185 8.09 -13.26 -31.88
C THR A 185 7.76 -12.56 -30.56
N GLY A 186 8.55 -12.81 -29.52
CA GLY A 186 8.35 -12.21 -28.19
C GLY A 186 8.67 -10.73 -28.16
N PHE A 187 8.23 -10.07 -27.08
CA PHE A 187 8.39 -8.63 -26.88
C PHE A 187 9.86 -8.17 -27.02
N TRP A 188 10.80 -8.94 -26.45
CA TRP A 188 12.22 -8.60 -26.49
C TRP A 188 12.83 -8.60 -27.90
N ALA A 189 12.39 -9.54 -28.72
CA ALA A 189 12.89 -9.64 -30.10
C ALA A 189 12.27 -8.60 -31.05
N THR A 190 11.04 -8.14 -30.73
CA THR A 190 10.24 -7.34 -31.66
C THR A 190 10.02 -5.89 -31.23
N LYS A 191 10.22 -5.55 -29.95
CA LYS A 191 9.85 -4.24 -29.41
C LYS A 191 10.94 -3.60 -28.54
N ALA A 192 11.18 -4.09 -27.33
CA ALA A 192 12.05 -3.45 -26.34
C ALA A 192 12.61 -4.47 -25.33
N THR A 193 13.78 -4.16 -24.75
CA THR A 193 14.47 -4.96 -23.73
C THR A 193 14.78 -4.20 -22.45
N GLY A 194 14.38 -2.93 -22.36
CA GLY A 194 14.68 -2.02 -21.24
C GLY A 194 15.94 -1.17 -21.43
N GLU A 195 16.49 -1.09 -22.65
CA GLU A 195 17.72 -0.33 -22.95
C GLU A 195 17.56 1.15 -22.59
N ASN A 196 18.56 1.74 -21.93
CA ASN A 196 18.60 3.12 -21.49
C ASN A 196 17.56 3.51 -20.41
N VAL A 197 16.96 2.53 -19.73
CA VAL A 197 16.04 2.75 -18.61
C VAL A 197 16.69 2.27 -17.31
N ILE A 198 16.47 2.99 -16.23
CA ILE A 198 16.98 2.66 -14.90
C ILE A 198 15.83 2.29 -13.98
N ILE A 199 15.89 1.09 -13.40
CA ILE A 199 14.95 0.62 -12.38
C ILE A 199 15.58 0.81 -11.00
N GLY A 200 14.95 1.64 -10.16
CA GLY A 200 15.26 1.77 -8.74
C GLY A 200 14.57 0.68 -7.94
N ILE A 201 15.31 -0.04 -7.12
CA ILE A 201 14.81 -1.10 -6.23
C ILE A 201 14.95 -0.62 -4.79
N VAL A 202 13.83 -0.34 -4.14
CA VAL A 202 13.79 0.02 -2.72
C VAL A 202 13.46 -1.25 -1.94
N ASP A 203 14.47 -1.85 -1.27
CA ASP A 203 14.34 -3.21 -0.72
C ASP A 203 15.48 -3.54 0.29
N THR A 204 15.84 -4.84 0.46
CA THR A 204 16.87 -5.36 1.38
C THR A 204 18.30 -5.22 0.87
N GLY A 205 18.52 -4.67 -0.31
CA GLY A 205 19.84 -4.53 -0.91
C GLY A 205 20.03 -5.41 -2.16
N VAL A 206 21.27 -5.72 -2.48
CA VAL A 206 21.66 -6.52 -3.66
C VAL A 206 22.87 -7.39 -3.34
N TRP A 207 22.93 -8.62 -3.92
CA TRP A 207 24.13 -9.44 -3.97
C TRP A 207 24.88 -9.15 -5.27
N PRO A 208 25.91 -8.27 -5.27
CA PRO A 208 26.46 -7.73 -6.51
C PRO A 208 27.16 -8.79 -7.39
N GLU A 209 27.67 -9.87 -6.77
CA GLU A 209 28.33 -10.97 -7.47
C GLU A 209 27.33 -11.90 -8.19
N HIS A 210 26.01 -11.72 -7.97
CA HIS A 210 25.02 -12.55 -8.64
C HIS A 210 25.07 -12.31 -10.16
N PRO A 211 25.07 -13.40 -11.00
CA PRO A 211 25.24 -13.27 -12.46
C PRO A 211 24.18 -12.39 -13.14
N SER A 212 22.99 -12.24 -12.54
CA SER A 212 21.94 -11.33 -13.05
C SER A 212 22.37 -9.86 -13.10
N PHE A 213 23.41 -9.47 -12.37
CA PHE A 213 23.88 -8.08 -12.28
C PHE A 213 25.27 -7.89 -12.91
N SER A 214 25.80 -8.90 -13.58
CA SER A 214 27.07 -8.81 -14.30
C SER A 214 26.92 -7.96 -15.58
N ASP A 215 27.92 -7.18 -15.90
CA ASP A 215 28.06 -6.51 -17.19
C ASP A 215 28.95 -7.30 -18.19
N ARG A 216 29.19 -8.60 -17.91
CA ARG A 216 30.03 -9.51 -18.71
C ARG A 216 29.20 -10.50 -19.46
N THR A 217 29.54 -10.75 -20.73
CA THR A 217 28.81 -11.72 -21.59
C THR A 217 28.78 -13.13 -21.02
N GLY A 218 29.88 -13.63 -20.51
CA GLY A 218 29.96 -14.97 -19.94
C GLY A 218 29.08 -15.24 -18.74
N ALA A 219 28.60 -14.18 -18.07
CA ALA A 219 27.73 -14.29 -16.89
C ALA A 219 26.23 -14.08 -17.21
N ASN A 220 25.90 -13.41 -18.30
CA ASN A 220 24.53 -12.96 -18.57
C ASN A 220 23.92 -13.50 -19.88
N GLY A 221 24.70 -14.21 -20.69
CA GLY A 221 24.21 -14.79 -21.95
C GLY A 221 23.99 -13.78 -23.09
N ASN A 222 24.26 -12.48 -22.86
CA ASN A 222 24.21 -11.46 -23.92
C ASN A 222 25.51 -11.43 -24.71
N GLY A 223 25.42 -11.32 -26.05
CA GLY A 223 26.58 -11.14 -26.89
C GLY A 223 27.14 -9.72 -26.73
N SER A 224 28.43 -9.59 -26.41
CA SER A 224 29.17 -8.36 -26.56
C SER A 224 30.61 -8.68 -26.94
N GLN A 225 31.31 -7.69 -27.45
CA GLN A 225 32.74 -7.78 -27.68
C GLN A 225 33.48 -7.58 -26.35
N ASP A 226 34.67 -8.13 -26.24
CA ASP A 226 35.57 -7.96 -25.09
C ASP A 226 35.03 -8.43 -23.75
N GLY A 227 34.02 -9.26 -23.73
CA GLY A 227 33.39 -9.82 -22.53
C GLY A 227 32.62 -8.81 -21.68
N LYS A 228 32.29 -7.63 -22.20
CA LYS A 228 31.40 -6.64 -21.56
C LYS A 228 30.14 -6.45 -22.38
N LEU A 229 29.05 -6.13 -21.69
CA LEU A 229 27.85 -5.64 -22.34
C LEU A 229 28.10 -4.23 -22.87
N ASP A 230 27.61 -3.96 -24.09
CA ASP A 230 27.63 -2.62 -24.66
C ASP A 230 26.44 -1.80 -24.08
N TYR A 231 26.72 -0.99 -23.09
CA TYR A 231 25.78 -0.05 -22.48
C TYR A 231 26.18 1.39 -22.83
N LYS A 232 25.21 2.14 -23.36
CA LYS A 232 25.37 3.60 -23.54
C LYS A 232 25.26 4.30 -22.19
N GLN A 233 26.00 5.40 -22.06
CA GLN A 233 25.83 6.25 -20.89
C GLN A 233 24.44 6.88 -20.90
N ILE A 234 23.76 6.88 -19.74
CA ILE A 234 22.43 7.49 -19.60
C ILE A 234 22.61 8.94 -19.12
N PRO A 235 22.23 9.93 -19.93
CA PRO A 235 22.25 11.34 -19.51
C PRO A 235 21.33 11.55 -18.28
N GLY A 236 21.79 12.37 -17.34
CA GLY A 236 21.02 12.69 -16.14
C GLY A 236 21.00 11.58 -15.07
N TRP A 237 21.86 10.57 -15.17
CA TRP A 237 22.14 9.65 -14.07
C TRP A 237 23.16 10.27 -13.10
N HIS A 238 22.81 10.33 -11.82
CA HIS A 238 23.61 10.93 -10.74
C HIS A 238 23.87 9.97 -9.58
N GLY A 239 23.40 8.72 -9.70
CA GLY A 239 23.57 7.71 -8.67
C GLY A 239 25.03 7.29 -8.49
N LYS A 240 25.31 6.73 -7.34
CA LYS A 240 26.63 6.22 -6.95
C LYS A 240 26.51 4.93 -6.15
N CYS A 241 27.61 4.24 -5.96
CA CYS A 241 27.73 3.07 -5.11
C CYS A 241 28.42 3.44 -3.81
N THR A 242 27.64 3.38 -2.74
CA THR A 242 28.10 3.73 -1.38
C THR A 242 28.82 2.53 -0.77
N PRO A 243 30.12 2.64 -0.42
CA PRO A 243 30.84 1.54 0.23
C PRO A 243 30.33 1.30 1.65
N GLY A 244 30.54 0.08 2.14
CA GLY A 244 30.22 -0.33 3.51
C GLY A 244 30.69 -1.74 3.79
N VAL A 245 30.11 -2.41 4.77
CA VAL A 245 30.52 -3.77 5.17
C VAL A 245 30.40 -4.73 3.99
N GLN A 246 31.50 -5.33 3.58
CA GLN A 246 31.62 -6.26 2.44
C GLN A 246 31.06 -5.72 1.12
N PHE A 247 31.05 -4.40 0.92
CA PHE A 247 30.61 -3.75 -0.31
C PHE A 247 31.54 -2.57 -0.65
N ASN A 248 32.12 -2.59 -1.84
CA ASN A 248 32.98 -1.53 -2.37
C ASN A 248 32.31 -0.82 -3.54
N ALA A 249 32.72 0.41 -3.83
CA ALA A 249 32.20 1.12 -5.00
C ALA A 249 32.50 0.38 -6.33
N SER A 250 33.56 -0.43 -6.38
CA SER A 250 33.92 -1.27 -7.52
C SER A 250 33.02 -2.50 -7.73
N ASP A 251 32.14 -2.85 -6.78
CA ASP A 251 31.18 -3.94 -6.92
C ASP A 251 30.05 -3.54 -7.86
N CYS A 252 29.87 -2.26 -8.12
CA CYS A 252 29.05 -1.77 -9.21
C CYS A 252 29.76 -1.86 -10.57
N ASN A 253 28.94 -1.92 -11.61
CA ASN A 253 29.39 -2.12 -12.98
C ASN A 253 28.41 -1.42 -13.95
N GLN A 254 28.43 -1.73 -15.24
CA GLN A 254 27.52 -1.10 -16.22
C GLN A 254 26.08 -1.60 -16.12
N LYS A 255 25.78 -2.69 -15.39
CA LYS A 255 24.45 -3.23 -15.15
C LYS A 255 23.90 -2.74 -13.80
N LEU A 256 24.62 -2.94 -12.73
CA LEU A 256 24.34 -2.41 -11.39
C LEU A 256 25.07 -1.06 -11.29
N ILE A 257 24.37 0.04 -11.57
CA ILE A 257 24.99 1.38 -11.71
C ILE A 257 24.85 2.26 -10.47
N GLY A 258 24.11 1.83 -9.47
CA GLY A 258 23.91 2.52 -8.20
C GLY A 258 23.56 1.56 -7.08
N ALA A 259 24.08 1.85 -5.88
CA ALA A 259 23.74 1.09 -4.68
C ALA A 259 23.92 1.98 -3.44
N ARG A 260 22.87 2.15 -2.66
CA ARG A 260 22.84 2.96 -1.45
C ARG A 260 22.15 2.21 -0.31
N PHE A 261 22.29 2.68 0.93
CA PHE A 261 21.60 2.15 2.09
C PHE A 261 21.19 3.25 3.06
N TYR A 262 20.12 2.99 3.81
CA TYR A 262 19.43 3.91 4.71
C TYR A 262 19.03 3.16 5.97
N ASN A 263 19.60 3.52 7.10
CA ASN A 263 19.39 2.83 8.38
C ASN A 263 19.27 3.78 9.57
N ALA A 264 19.17 5.07 9.33
CA ALA A 264 19.13 6.03 10.42
C ALA A 264 17.86 5.87 11.27
N GLY A 265 16.72 5.53 10.64
CA GLY A 265 15.48 5.18 11.33
C GLY A 265 15.59 3.90 12.16
N ALA A 266 16.40 2.95 11.71
CA ALA A 266 16.70 1.71 12.44
C ALA A 266 17.74 1.91 13.55
N GLY A 267 18.12 3.14 13.91
CA GLY A 267 19.15 3.43 14.92
C GLY A 267 20.58 3.43 14.37
N GLY A 268 20.74 3.55 13.05
CA GLY A 268 22.03 3.53 12.37
C GLY A 268 22.68 2.13 12.40
N ASN A 269 24.00 2.10 12.14
CA ASN A 269 24.74 0.85 12.08
C ASN A 269 24.66 0.04 13.40
N GLU A 270 24.63 0.73 14.53
CA GLU A 270 24.56 0.08 15.85
C GLU A 270 23.17 -0.53 16.07
N GLY A 271 22.10 0.18 15.73
CA GLY A 271 20.73 -0.33 15.87
C GLY A 271 20.46 -1.55 14.99
N VAL A 272 20.95 -1.53 13.74
CA VAL A 272 20.84 -2.68 12.82
C VAL A 272 21.56 -3.90 13.41
N LEU A 273 22.81 -3.75 13.87
CA LEU A 273 23.58 -4.87 14.44
C LEU A 273 23.06 -5.32 15.81
N ALA A 274 22.42 -4.43 16.57
CA ALA A 274 21.75 -4.81 17.82
C ALA A 274 20.51 -5.67 17.55
N THR A 275 19.82 -5.43 16.43
CA THR A 275 18.67 -6.22 16.00
C THR A 275 19.10 -7.54 15.38
N PHE A 276 20.08 -7.52 14.47
CA PHE A 276 20.61 -8.71 13.81
C PHE A 276 22.11 -8.58 13.58
N PRO A 277 22.97 -9.22 14.42
CA PRO A 277 24.43 -9.06 14.38
C PRO A 277 25.10 -9.51 13.07
N GLY A 278 24.42 -10.33 12.25
CA GLY A 278 24.93 -10.83 10.97
C GLY A 278 24.68 -9.93 9.77
N GLU A 279 23.94 -8.83 9.94
CA GLU A 279 23.53 -7.96 8.83
C GLU A 279 24.70 -7.10 8.29
N PHE A 280 24.65 -6.75 7.00
CA PHE A 280 25.63 -5.90 6.35
C PHE A 280 25.21 -4.43 6.38
N ASN A 281 25.90 -3.59 7.15
CA ASN A 281 25.76 -2.14 7.10
C ASN A 281 26.36 -1.59 5.79
N SER A 282 25.71 -1.88 4.69
CA SER A 282 26.07 -1.55 3.32
C SER A 282 24.89 -1.84 2.38
N PRO A 283 24.98 -1.52 1.08
CA PRO A 283 23.98 -1.94 0.09
C PRO A 283 23.88 -3.45 -0.12
N ARG A 284 24.83 -4.24 0.42
CA ARG A 284 24.85 -5.70 0.31
C ARG A 284 23.63 -6.31 0.98
N ASP A 285 23.00 -7.24 0.28
CA ASP A 285 21.83 -7.98 0.75
C ASP A 285 22.24 -9.16 1.64
N PHE A 286 21.61 -9.28 2.78
CA PHE A 286 21.69 -10.48 3.62
C PHE A 286 20.48 -11.38 3.40
N ASN A 287 19.29 -10.81 3.40
CA ASN A 287 18.00 -11.51 3.34
C ASN A 287 17.79 -12.26 2.02
N GLY A 288 18.15 -11.63 0.89
CA GLY A 288 17.94 -12.15 -0.45
C GLY A 288 16.72 -11.58 -1.17
N HIS A 289 15.83 -10.88 -0.48
CA HIS A 289 14.61 -10.33 -1.06
C HIS A 289 14.90 -9.27 -2.12
N GLY A 290 15.73 -8.27 -1.82
CA GLY A 290 16.11 -7.21 -2.75
C GLY A 290 16.86 -7.75 -3.98
N THR A 291 17.74 -8.75 -3.79
CA THR A 291 18.41 -9.46 -4.89
C THR A 291 17.40 -10.15 -5.80
N HIS A 292 16.37 -10.75 -5.20
CA HIS A 292 15.30 -11.44 -5.94
C HIS A 292 14.45 -10.45 -6.73
N THR A 293 13.97 -9.38 -6.12
CA THR A 293 13.15 -8.36 -6.80
C THR A 293 13.94 -7.63 -7.89
N ALA A 294 15.21 -7.30 -7.65
CA ALA A 294 16.09 -6.68 -8.63
C ALA A 294 16.34 -7.60 -9.84
N SER A 295 16.62 -8.89 -9.59
CA SER A 295 16.85 -9.85 -10.67
C SER A 295 15.57 -10.16 -11.47
N THR A 296 14.41 -10.13 -10.82
CA THR A 296 13.11 -10.26 -11.49
C THR A 296 12.82 -9.05 -12.37
N ALA A 297 12.95 -7.82 -11.86
CA ALA A 297 12.62 -6.61 -12.61
C ALA A 297 13.55 -6.40 -13.80
N GLY A 298 14.85 -6.50 -13.60
CA GLY A 298 15.82 -6.14 -14.61
C GLY A 298 17.10 -6.98 -14.64
N GLY A 299 17.12 -8.20 -14.09
CA GLY A 299 18.25 -9.11 -14.20
C GLY A 299 18.60 -9.48 -15.64
N ASN A 300 19.84 -9.86 -15.88
CA ASN A 300 20.31 -10.26 -17.21
C ASN A 300 19.51 -11.42 -17.80
N GLN A 301 19.48 -11.52 -19.14
CA GLN A 301 18.87 -12.62 -19.85
C GLN A 301 19.76 -13.87 -19.83
N GLY A 302 19.14 -15.05 -19.71
CA GLY A 302 19.81 -16.33 -19.91
C GLY A 302 20.75 -16.76 -18.78
N VAL A 303 20.59 -16.24 -17.57
CA VAL A 303 21.40 -16.58 -16.40
C VAL A 303 21.08 -18.01 -15.96
N GLN A 304 22.09 -18.89 -16.00
CA GLN A 304 21.93 -20.30 -15.60
C GLN A 304 21.77 -20.42 -14.09
N ALA A 305 20.65 -20.96 -13.64
CA ALA A 305 20.45 -21.29 -12.25
C ALA A 305 21.39 -22.43 -11.82
N THR A 306 21.89 -22.36 -10.59
CA THR A 306 22.87 -23.29 -10.03
C THR A 306 22.34 -24.01 -8.80
N GLY A 307 23.10 -24.99 -8.28
CA GLY A 307 22.70 -25.76 -7.12
C GLY A 307 21.39 -26.50 -7.33
N VAL A 308 20.55 -26.50 -6.32
CA VAL A 308 19.25 -27.18 -6.36
C VAL A 308 18.28 -26.56 -7.39
N ALA A 309 18.44 -25.30 -7.72
CA ALA A 309 17.62 -24.60 -8.69
C ALA A 309 18.02 -24.89 -10.16
N SER A 310 19.12 -25.61 -10.42
CA SER A 310 19.63 -25.92 -11.78
C SER A 310 18.62 -26.66 -12.65
N ALA A 311 17.75 -27.46 -12.04
CA ALA A 311 16.68 -28.19 -12.73
C ALA A 311 15.64 -27.26 -13.41
N PHE A 312 15.52 -26.02 -13.00
CA PHE A 312 14.64 -25.03 -13.61
C PHE A 312 15.25 -24.34 -14.83
N GLY A 313 16.55 -24.58 -15.11
CA GLY A 313 17.23 -24.04 -16.25
C GLY A 313 17.71 -22.60 -16.05
N ARG A 314 17.30 -21.70 -16.94
CA ARG A 314 17.76 -20.30 -16.97
C ARG A 314 16.71 -19.33 -16.48
N ILE A 315 17.14 -18.27 -15.79
CA ILE A 315 16.29 -17.14 -15.42
C ILE A 315 16.58 -15.91 -16.29
N ASN A 316 15.58 -15.02 -16.34
CA ASN A 316 15.66 -13.77 -17.08
C ASN A 316 14.89 -12.70 -16.29
N GLY A 317 15.44 -11.51 -16.18
CA GLY A 317 14.68 -10.33 -15.75
C GLY A 317 13.65 -9.91 -16.81
N ILE A 318 12.61 -9.22 -16.40
CA ILE A 318 11.52 -8.74 -17.29
C ILE A 318 12.04 -7.69 -18.28
N ALA A 319 12.90 -6.78 -17.80
CA ALA A 319 13.61 -5.79 -18.64
C ALA A 319 15.12 -6.07 -18.62
N PRO A 320 15.61 -7.10 -19.36
CA PRO A 320 16.96 -7.62 -19.17
C PRO A 320 18.08 -6.65 -19.54
N ARG A 321 17.79 -5.60 -20.31
CA ARG A 321 18.75 -4.55 -20.68
C ARG A 321 18.57 -3.29 -19.84
N ALA A 322 17.56 -3.20 -18.97
CA ALA A 322 17.47 -2.11 -18.00
C ALA A 322 18.64 -2.15 -17.01
N ARG A 323 19.04 -1.01 -16.54
CA ARG A 323 20.05 -0.90 -15.49
C ARG A 323 19.38 -0.87 -14.12
N ILE A 324 20.09 -1.33 -13.12
CA ILE A 324 19.61 -1.46 -11.76
C ILE A 324 20.32 -0.45 -10.85
N ALA A 325 19.53 0.23 -10.03
CA ALA A 325 20.00 1.01 -8.91
C ALA A 325 19.27 0.54 -7.64
N VAL A 326 20.00 0.24 -6.58
CA VAL A 326 19.44 -0.33 -5.36
C VAL A 326 19.53 0.64 -4.20
N TYR A 327 18.47 0.73 -3.43
CA TYR A 327 18.29 1.60 -2.28
C TYR A 327 17.84 0.74 -1.10
N LYS A 328 18.82 0.18 -0.36
CA LYS A 328 18.54 -0.68 0.79
C LYS A 328 17.98 0.15 1.94
N ALA A 329 16.76 -0.17 2.33
CA ALA A 329 16.06 0.43 3.46
C ALA A 329 15.33 -0.61 4.33
N LEU A 330 15.45 -1.89 3.97
CA LEU A 330 14.98 -3.03 4.75
C LEU A 330 16.15 -3.84 5.29
N TRP A 331 16.00 -4.31 6.52
CA TRP A 331 17.03 -4.95 7.32
C TRP A 331 16.53 -6.26 7.87
N GLN A 332 17.41 -7.28 7.91
CA GLN A 332 17.10 -8.60 8.45
C GLN A 332 16.62 -8.53 9.89
N GLN A 333 15.55 -9.27 10.19
CA GLN A 333 15.02 -9.43 11.53
C GLN A 333 15.34 -10.83 12.08
N PRO A 334 15.32 -11.01 13.40
CA PRO A 334 15.59 -12.31 14.02
C PRO A 334 14.61 -13.42 13.60
N ASP A 335 13.39 -13.07 13.17
CA ASP A 335 12.37 -14.02 12.71
C ASP A 335 12.52 -14.41 11.21
N GLY A 336 13.61 -14.01 10.57
CA GLY A 336 13.87 -14.29 9.16
C GLY A 336 13.23 -13.32 8.17
N ARG A 337 12.39 -12.40 8.63
CA ARG A 337 11.78 -11.35 7.80
C ARG A 337 12.73 -10.18 7.62
N ALA A 338 12.40 -9.31 6.69
CA ALA A 338 13.05 -8.02 6.55
C ALA A 338 12.06 -6.89 6.83
N SER A 339 12.50 -5.87 7.55
CA SER A 339 11.71 -4.68 7.85
C SER A 339 12.55 -3.42 7.82
N GLY A 340 11.90 -2.26 7.64
CA GLY A 340 12.54 -0.95 7.66
C GLY A 340 11.57 0.14 8.09
N ASN A 341 12.09 1.29 8.47
CA ASN A 341 11.31 2.41 8.95
C ASN A 341 10.87 3.30 7.78
N SER A 342 9.70 3.93 7.89
CA SER A 342 9.19 4.85 6.86
C SER A 342 10.15 6.02 6.59
N SER A 343 10.89 6.50 7.58
CA SER A 343 11.94 7.50 7.43
C SER A 343 13.04 7.06 6.46
N ASP A 344 13.53 5.82 6.59
CA ASP A 344 14.53 5.23 5.71
C ASP A 344 13.97 5.02 4.30
N LEU A 345 12.70 4.57 4.20
CA LEU A 345 12.01 4.35 2.94
C LEU A 345 11.78 5.65 2.18
N VAL A 346 11.32 6.71 2.84
CA VAL A 346 11.17 8.04 2.21
C VAL A 346 12.52 8.57 1.73
N ALA A 347 13.60 8.40 2.51
CA ALA A 347 14.95 8.79 2.10
C ALA A 347 15.43 8.01 0.86
N ALA A 348 15.13 6.71 0.80
CA ALA A 348 15.45 5.86 -0.33
C ALA A 348 14.71 6.30 -1.60
N ILE A 349 13.41 6.61 -1.51
CA ILE A 349 12.58 7.09 -2.62
C ILE A 349 13.04 8.46 -3.09
N ASP A 350 13.26 9.40 -2.16
CA ASP A 350 13.74 10.75 -2.47
C ASP A 350 15.07 10.71 -3.26
N GLN A 351 16.00 9.89 -2.78
CA GLN A 351 17.29 9.72 -3.43
C GLN A 351 17.19 8.96 -4.76
N ALA A 352 16.31 7.98 -4.89
CA ALA A 352 16.13 7.27 -6.15
C ALA A 352 15.70 8.22 -7.27
N VAL A 353 14.80 9.15 -6.99
CA VAL A 353 14.37 10.19 -7.94
C VAL A 353 15.49 11.20 -8.19
N ALA A 354 16.23 11.60 -7.16
CA ALA A 354 17.40 12.49 -7.30
C ALA A 354 18.51 11.87 -8.16
N ASP A 355 18.77 10.58 -8.01
CA ASP A 355 19.74 9.84 -8.80
C ASP A 355 19.29 9.67 -10.27
N GLY A 356 18.01 9.82 -10.56
CA GLY A 356 17.45 9.82 -11.91
C GLY A 356 16.96 8.45 -12.37
N VAL A 357 16.32 7.65 -11.50
CA VAL A 357 15.63 6.43 -11.92
C VAL A 357 14.41 6.77 -12.79
N ASP A 358 14.03 5.87 -13.68
CA ASP A 358 12.84 5.99 -14.53
C ASP A 358 11.63 5.24 -13.96
N VAL A 359 11.92 4.18 -13.21
CA VAL A 359 10.94 3.28 -12.60
C VAL A 359 11.37 2.98 -11.17
N ILE A 360 10.42 2.86 -10.25
CA ILE A 360 10.65 2.33 -8.89
C ILE A 360 9.86 1.05 -8.72
N ASN A 361 10.53 -0.02 -8.26
CA ASN A 361 9.93 -1.17 -7.66
C ASN A 361 9.89 -1.00 -6.14
N TYR A 362 8.71 -1.15 -5.56
CA TYR A 362 8.47 -1.07 -4.13
C TYR A 362 7.70 -2.31 -3.66
N SER A 363 8.46 -3.32 -3.29
CA SER A 363 7.94 -4.61 -2.87
C SER A 363 7.81 -4.70 -1.35
N ILE A 364 7.09 -3.74 -0.76
CA ILE A 364 7.02 -3.52 0.69
C ILE A 364 5.56 -3.22 1.05
N SER A 365 5.12 -3.55 2.27
CA SER A 365 3.79 -3.22 2.77
C SER A 365 3.54 -1.71 2.85
N GLY A 366 2.28 -1.29 2.79
CA GLY A 366 1.86 0.11 2.82
C GLY A 366 0.60 0.34 3.63
N SER A 367 0.21 1.60 3.79
CA SER A 367 -1.06 1.96 4.38
C SER A 367 -2.25 1.38 3.58
N GLN A 368 -3.32 1.00 4.27
CA GLN A 368 -4.58 0.56 3.68
C GLN A 368 -5.64 1.67 3.63
N THR A 369 -5.46 2.71 4.44
CA THR A 369 -6.48 3.74 4.71
C THR A 369 -6.04 5.16 4.41
N ASN A 370 -4.73 5.43 4.37
CA ASN A 370 -4.19 6.79 4.34
C ASN A 370 -3.50 7.11 3.00
N PHE A 371 -4.14 7.94 2.16
CA PHE A 371 -3.54 8.49 0.93
C PHE A 371 -2.42 9.50 1.19
N ARG A 372 -2.29 9.98 2.42
CA ARG A 372 -1.33 11.01 2.84
C ARG A 372 -0.17 10.45 3.66
N ASP A 373 -0.09 9.13 3.79
CA ASP A 373 1.08 8.45 4.33
C ASP A 373 2.37 9.01 3.70
N PRO A 374 3.46 9.24 4.44
CA PRO A 374 4.68 9.84 3.92
C PRO A 374 5.25 9.13 2.69
N VAL A 375 5.15 7.80 2.63
CA VAL A 375 5.61 7.00 1.49
C VAL A 375 4.69 7.23 0.28
N GLU A 376 3.36 7.22 0.48
CA GLU A 376 2.38 7.51 -0.58
C GLU A 376 2.57 8.90 -1.18
N ILE A 377 2.92 9.87 -0.34
CA ILE A 377 3.22 11.23 -0.76
C ILE A 377 4.56 11.34 -1.49
N ALA A 378 5.59 10.62 -1.05
CA ALA A 378 6.85 10.55 -1.80
C ALA A 378 6.60 9.98 -3.21
N PHE A 379 5.73 8.98 -3.34
CA PHE A 379 5.32 8.44 -4.64
C PHE A 379 4.48 9.41 -5.48
N LEU A 380 3.66 10.26 -4.85
CA LEU A 380 2.92 11.32 -5.58
C LEU A 380 3.90 12.23 -6.32
N PHE A 381 4.95 12.69 -5.63
CA PHE A 381 5.95 13.55 -6.25
C PHE A 381 6.92 12.79 -7.18
N ALA A 382 7.19 11.52 -6.92
CA ALA A 382 7.94 10.68 -7.86
C ALA A 382 7.16 10.53 -9.20
N ALA A 383 5.86 10.28 -9.13
CA ALA A 383 5.01 10.23 -10.33
C ALA A 383 4.92 11.59 -11.05
N ASP A 384 4.85 12.72 -10.31
CA ASP A 384 4.90 14.07 -10.90
C ASP A 384 6.26 14.39 -11.54
N ALA A 385 7.33 13.77 -11.05
CA ALA A 385 8.66 13.82 -11.67
C ALA A 385 8.81 12.89 -12.90
N GLY A 386 7.79 12.08 -13.23
CA GLY A 386 7.78 11.18 -14.38
C GLY A 386 8.27 9.76 -14.09
N VAL A 387 8.45 9.39 -12.82
CA VAL A 387 8.87 8.05 -12.40
C VAL A 387 7.66 7.12 -12.27
N PHE A 388 7.68 5.99 -12.98
CA PHE A 388 6.65 4.96 -12.84
C PHE A 388 6.87 4.14 -11.57
N VAL A 389 5.85 4.01 -10.72
CA VAL A 389 5.93 3.28 -9.45
C VAL A 389 5.06 2.03 -9.50
N ALA A 390 5.66 0.87 -9.28
CA ALA A 390 4.97 -0.39 -9.02
C ALA A 390 5.13 -0.75 -7.54
N ALA A 391 4.03 -0.99 -6.84
CA ALA A 391 4.01 -1.37 -5.43
C ALA A 391 3.20 -2.66 -5.22
N SER A 392 3.62 -3.48 -4.27
CA SER A 392 2.94 -4.74 -3.95
C SER A 392 1.61 -4.51 -3.23
N ALA A 393 0.57 -5.29 -3.56
CA ALA A 393 -0.75 -5.16 -2.95
C ALA A 393 -0.84 -5.66 -1.50
N GLY A 394 0.16 -6.43 -1.05
CA GLY A 394 0.20 -7.11 0.24
C GLY A 394 -0.21 -8.59 0.18
N ASN A 395 0.09 -9.33 1.25
CA ASN A 395 -0.08 -10.79 1.34
C ASN A 395 -1.05 -11.25 2.42
N SER A 396 -2.05 -10.43 2.71
CA SER A 396 -3.07 -10.68 3.74
C SER A 396 -4.35 -11.32 3.19
N GLY A 397 -4.32 -11.87 1.96
CA GLY A 397 -5.40 -12.68 1.40
C GLY A 397 -5.58 -14.02 2.11
N PRO A 398 -6.69 -14.74 1.84
CA PRO A 398 -7.73 -14.44 0.86
C PRO A 398 -8.83 -13.48 1.37
N ALA A 399 -8.67 -12.91 2.55
CA ALA A 399 -9.63 -11.95 3.10
C ALA A 399 -9.75 -10.71 2.19
N PHE A 400 -10.97 -10.17 2.09
CA PHE A 400 -11.25 -8.91 1.42
C PHE A 400 -10.86 -7.72 2.30
N SER A 401 -10.74 -6.53 1.68
CA SER A 401 -10.36 -5.27 2.33
C SER A 401 -8.98 -5.34 3.01
N THR A 402 -8.03 -5.95 2.33
CA THR A 402 -6.66 -6.15 2.83
C THR A 402 -5.60 -5.50 1.94
N VAL A 403 -6.02 -4.85 0.84
CA VAL A 403 -5.10 -4.25 -0.13
C VAL A 403 -4.41 -3.01 0.45
N ALA A 404 -3.09 -2.98 0.31
CA ALA A 404 -2.24 -1.84 0.66
C ALA A 404 -2.02 -0.90 -0.54
N HIS A 405 -1.33 0.23 -0.31
CA HIS A 405 -1.01 1.24 -1.32
C HIS A 405 -2.25 1.76 -2.05
N PRO A 406 -3.10 2.53 -1.32
CA PRO A 406 -4.40 2.94 -1.81
C PRO A 406 -4.35 3.99 -2.92
N SER A 407 -3.25 4.69 -3.09
CA SER A 407 -3.15 5.92 -3.90
C SER A 407 -3.31 5.68 -5.40
N PRO A 408 -4.00 6.58 -6.14
CA PRO A 408 -4.22 6.41 -7.56
C PRO A 408 -3.00 6.75 -8.44
N TRP A 409 -2.00 7.47 -7.93
CA TRP A 409 -0.79 7.88 -8.65
C TRP A 409 0.33 6.84 -8.72
N LEU A 410 0.12 5.64 -8.18
CA LEU A 410 1.00 4.49 -8.28
C LEU A 410 0.23 3.25 -8.77
N THR A 411 0.95 2.20 -9.17
CA THR A 411 0.37 0.94 -9.63
C THR A 411 0.47 -0.12 -8.54
N THR A 412 -0.66 -0.51 -7.95
CA THR A 412 -0.76 -1.54 -6.92
C THR A 412 -0.96 -2.91 -7.57
N VAL A 413 -0.06 -3.84 -7.31
CA VAL A 413 0.06 -5.10 -8.05
C VAL A 413 -0.28 -6.31 -7.18
N ALA A 414 -1.32 -7.05 -7.56
CA ALA A 414 -1.71 -8.32 -6.97
C ALA A 414 -0.89 -9.50 -7.51
N ALA A 415 -0.89 -10.64 -6.80
CA ALA A 415 -0.14 -11.83 -7.17
C ALA A 415 -1.02 -12.88 -7.87
N GLY A 416 -0.56 -13.34 -9.04
CA GLY A 416 -1.13 -14.44 -9.80
C GLY A 416 -0.21 -15.65 -9.89
N THR A 417 -0.80 -16.78 -10.31
CA THR A 417 -0.06 -17.98 -10.69
C THR A 417 0.46 -17.89 -12.14
N HIS A 418 1.33 -18.80 -12.50
CA HIS A 418 1.80 -19.01 -13.87
C HIS A 418 1.73 -20.49 -14.24
N ASN A 419 2.07 -20.84 -15.49
CA ASN A 419 1.87 -22.18 -16.04
C ASN A 419 2.89 -23.25 -15.59
N ARG A 420 3.96 -22.88 -14.86
CA ARG A 420 4.87 -23.86 -14.27
C ARG A 420 4.21 -24.49 -13.06
N THR A 421 4.25 -25.81 -13.00
CA THR A 421 3.82 -26.59 -11.85
C THR A 421 4.83 -27.68 -11.55
N ILE A 422 4.82 -28.11 -10.32
CA ILE A 422 5.61 -29.24 -9.85
C ILE A 422 4.63 -30.38 -9.64
N VAL A 423 4.80 -31.44 -10.40
CA VAL A 423 3.87 -32.57 -10.43
C VAL A 423 4.52 -33.83 -9.84
N GLY A 424 3.72 -34.68 -9.25
CA GLY A 424 4.12 -36.02 -8.81
C GLY A 424 4.78 -36.06 -7.43
N GLY A 425 5.04 -34.94 -6.76
CA GLY A 425 5.51 -34.95 -5.36
C GLY A 425 4.48 -35.55 -4.44
N SER A 426 4.85 -36.57 -3.67
CA SER A 426 3.93 -37.23 -2.75
C SER A 426 4.66 -37.85 -1.57
N VAL A 427 3.90 -38.16 -0.52
CA VAL A 427 4.35 -39.04 0.56
C VAL A 427 3.51 -40.32 0.52
N THR A 428 4.18 -41.47 0.48
CA THR A 428 3.55 -42.78 0.66
C THR A 428 3.87 -43.28 2.05
N LEU A 429 2.84 -43.52 2.85
CA LEU A 429 2.95 -44.04 4.18
C LEU A 429 3.18 -45.59 4.14
N GLY A 430 3.79 -46.18 5.16
CA GLY A 430 4.03 -47.60 5.21
C GLY A 430 2.77 -48.49 5.21
N ASN A 431 1.59 -47.91 5.46
CA ASN A 431 0.30 -48.60 5.29
C ASN A 431 -0.23 -48.53 3.85
N GLY A 432 0.53 -47.98 2.90
CA GLY A 432 0.17 -47.88 1.48
C GLY A 432 -0.60 -46.62 1.09
N ALA A 433 -1.07 -45.81 2.06
CA ALA A 433 -1.75 -44.57 1.76
C ALA A 433 -0.81 -43.51 1.17
N THR A 434 -1.21 -42.88 0.06
CA THR A 434 -0.40 -41.86 -0.63
C THR A 434 -1.10 -40.52 -0.64
N TYR A 435 -0.38 -39.45 -0.28
CA TYR A 435 -0.86 -38.08 -0.26
C TYR A 435 -0.02 -37.24 -1.23
N THR A 436 -0.65 -36.78 -2.28
CA THR A 436 -0.03 -35.91 -3.28
C THR A 436 0.02 -34.48 -2.76
N GLY A 437 1.12 -33.80 -3.02
CA GLY A 437 1.34 -32.39 -2.65
C GLY A 437 2.33 -31.75 -3.60
N VAL A 438 2.97 -30.70 -3.14
CA VAL A 438 4.12 -30.09 -3.83
C VAL A 438 5.38 -30.64 -3.21
N GLY A 439 6.06 -31.52 -3.92
CA GLY A 439 7.31 -32.11 -3.48
C GLY A 439 8.52 -31.39 -4.04
N TYR A 440 9.70 -31.77 -3.52
CA TYR A 440 10.96 -31.38 -4.09
C TYR A 440 11.48 -32.47 -5.05
N LEU A 441 12.54 -32.18 -5.82
CA LEU A 441 13.10 -33.07 -6.83
C LEU A 441 13.95 -34.22 -6.22
N LEU A 442 14.00 -34.32 -4.91
CA LEU A 442 14.70 -35.33 -4.15
C LEU A 442 13.73 -36.33 -3.52
N SER A 443 14.19 -37.54 -3.30
CA SER A 443 13.44 -38.61 -2.63
C SER A 443 14.08 -39.03 -1.30
N ALA A 444 13.26 -39.55 -0.38
CA ALA A 444 13.73 -40.14 0.87
C ALA A 444 12.88 -41.34 1.26
N GLY A 445 13.51 -42.33 1.89
CA GLY A 445 12.84 -43.50 2.45
C GLY A 445 12.87 -44.74 1.54
N PRO A 446 12.17 -45.81 1.97
CA PRO A 446 11.37 -45.89 3.17
C PRO A 446 12.18 -45.65 4.46
N ALA A 447 11.68 -44.74 5.32
CA ALA A 447 12.32 -44.37 6.58
C ALA A 447 11.26 -44.24 7.70
N PRO A 448 11.64 -44.39 9.00
CA PRO A 448 10.72 -44.19 10.09
C PRO A 448 10.11 -42.77 10.06
N LEU A 449 8.82 -42.68 10.34
CA LEU A 449 8.05 -41.42 10.37
C LEU A 449 7.86 -40.98 11.83
N ILE A 450 8.06 -39.70 12.12
CA ILE A 450 7.83 -39.13 13.45
C ILE A 450 7.12 -37.77 13.33
N ASP A 451 6.18 -37.51 14.23
CA ASP A 451 5.60 -36.19 14.39
C ASP A 451 6.55 -35.26 15.16
N ALA A 452 6.69 -34.01 14.70
CA ALA A 452 7.56 -33.04 15.35
C ALA A 452 7.22 -32.84 16.82
N GLY A 453 5.90 -32.83 17.17
CA GLY A 453 5.45 -32.72 18.57
C GLY A 453 5.98 -33.84 19.50
N ALA A 454 6.36 -35.00 18.94
CA ALA A 454 6.98 -36.11 19.67
C ALA A 454 8.52 -36.12 19.60
N ALA A 455 9.09 -35.25 18.77
CA ALA A 455 10.51 -35.29 18.41
C ALA A 455 11.36 -34.19 19.10
N GLY A 456 10.82 -33.50 20.12
CA GLY A 456 11.49 -32.38 20.76
C GLY A 456 12.48 -32.77 21.86
N VAL A 457 13.44 -31.87 22.13
CA VAL A 457 14.26 -31.89 23.34
C VAL A 457 13.39 -31.69 24.57
N ALA A 458 13.88 -32.06 25.74
CA ALA A 458 13.15 -31.89 26.99
C ALA A 458 12.87 -30.41 27.27
N GLY A 459 11.61 -30.06 27.57
CA GLY A 459 11.19 -28.71 27.86
C GLY A 459 10.96 -27.80 26.63
N ALA A 460 11.02 -28.33 25.39
CA ALA A 460 10.72 -27.57 24.21
C ALA A 460 9.26 -27.08 24.22
N ASP A 461 9.02 -25.83 23.83
CA ASP A 461 7.67 -25.27 23.67
C ASP A 461 6.89 -26.06 22.61
N ALA A 462 5.73 -26.57 22.98
CA ALA A 462 4.95 -27.48 22.13
C ALA A 462 4.43 -26.82 20.84
N ALA A 463 4.12 -25.51 20.87
CA ALA A 463 3.59 -24.80 19.71
C ALA A 463 4.66 -24.61 18.64
N THR A 464 5.82 -24.09 19.02
CA THR A 464 6.97 -23.86 18.11
C THR A 464 7.61 -25.16 17.68
N LEU A 465 7.62 -26.21 18.56
CA LEU A 465 8.09 -27.55 18.21
C LEU A 465 7.25 -28.19 17.09
N ALA A 466 5.91 -28.15 17.19
CA ALA A 466 5.02 -28.66 16.16
C ALA A 466 5.21 -27.97 14.80
N LEU A 467 5.68 -26.73 14.82
CA LEU A 467 6.00 -25.92 13.65
C LEU A 467 7.44 -26.17 13.14
N CYS A 468 8.22 -27.04 13.77
CA CYS A 468 9.63 -27.28 13.46
C CYS A 468 10.47 -25.97 13.45
N TYR A 469 10.33 -25.14 14.49
CA TYR A 469 11.25 -24.04 14.71
C TYR A 469 12.64 -24.58 15.02
N GLY A 470 13.66 -23.92 14.49
CA GLY A 470 15.06 -24.29 14.69
C GLY A 470 15.97 -23.10 14.91
N ALA A 471 17.27 -23.33 14.96
CA ALA A 471 18.26 -22.29 15.19
C ALA A 471 18.22 -21.15 14.14
N ALA A 472 17.75 -21.43 12.93
CA ALA A 472 17.57 -20.43 11.89
C ALA A 472 16.43 -19.45 12.16
N ASP A 473 15.52 -19.74 13.09
CA ASP A 473 14.38 -18.86 13.41
C ASP A 473 14.71 -17.93 14.60
N ASP A 474 15.24 -18.49 15.69
CA ASP A 474 15.47 -17.77 16.95
C ASP A 474 16.69 -18.27 17.72
N GLN A 475 17.62 -18.94 17.05
CA GLN A 475 18.87 -19.52 17.59
C GLN A 475 18.63 -20.67 18.57
N VAL A 476 17.43 -21.24 18.66
CA VAL A 476 17.08 -22.33 19.57
C VAL A 476 16.78 -23.61 18.80
N ALA A 477 17.63 -24.64 18.96
CA ALA A 477 17.34 -25.97 18.43
C ALA A 477 16.29 -26.66 19.30
N ARG A 478 15.15 -27.05 18.72
CA ARG A 478 14.05 -27.70 19.45
C ARG A 478 13.86 -29.16 19.12
N LEU A 479 14.28 -29.62 17.93
CA LEU A 479 14.25 -31.02 17.56
C LEU A 479 15.42 -31.77 18.18
N ASP A 480 15.15 -32.94 18.75
CA ASP A 480 16.14 -33.80 19.41
C ASP A 480 16.82 -34.72 18.38
N PRO A 481 18.12 -34.55 18.10
CA PRO A 481 18.84 -35.42 17.18
C PRO A 481 18.70 -36.91 17.49
N ALA A 482 18.64 -37.30 18.76
CA ALA A 482 18.48 -38.70 19.16
C ALA A 482 17.10 -39.27 18.73
N LYS A 483 16.09 -38.44 18.58
CA LYS A 483 14.74 -38.85 18.13
C LYS A 483 14.54 -38.71 16.64
N VAL A 484 15.28 -37.80 15.97
CA VAL A 484 15.06 -37.38 14.58
C VAL A 484 16.01 -38.04 13.60
N ALA A 485 17.26 -38.38 14.00
CA ALA A 485 18.27 -38.88 13.06
C ALA A 485 17.75 -40.05 12.22
N GLY A 486 17.90 -39.94 10.88
CA GLY A 486 17.46 -40.92 9.89
C GLY A 486 15.96 -41.04 9.70
N LYS A 487 15.12 -40.19 10.30
CA LYS A 487 13.66 -40.24 10.20
C LYS A 487 13.11 -39.17 9.29
N ILE A 488 11.90 -39.38 8.75
CA ILE A 488 11.08 -38.38 8.11
C ILE A 488 10.24 -37.71 9.21
N VAL A 489 10.28 -36.35 9.28
CA VAL A 489 9.61 -35.60 10.32
C VAL A 489 8.36 -34.90 9.73
N VAL A 490 7.21 -35.00 10.42
CA VAL A 490 5.98 -34.30 10.07
C VAL A 490 5.97 -32.95 10.79
N CYS A 491 6.05 -31.84 10.03
CA CYS A 491 6.00 -30.47 10.53
C CYS A 491 4.67 -29.80 10.14
N ASN A 492 4.11 -28.99 11.04
CA ASN A 492 2.93 -28.17 10.75
C ASN A 492 3.36 -26.90 10.00
N ARG A 493 2.51 -26.46 9.05
CA ARG A 493 2.65 -25.13 8.43
C ARG A 493 2.17 -24.04 9.37
N GLY A 494 2.85 -22.89 9.34
CA GLY A 494 2.55 -21.69 10.13
C GLY A 494 3.77 -21.17 10.90
N GLY A 495 3.68 -19.96 11.37
CA GLY A 495 4.64 -19.34 12.27
C GLY A 495 5.96 -18.92 11.63
N ASN A 496 6.84 -19.87 11.30
CA ASN A 496 8.17 -19.60 10.75
C ASN A 496 8.29 -19.85 9.24
N VAL A 497 9.40 -19.41 8.68
CA VAL A 497 9.74 -19.56 7.26
C VAL A 497 9.83 -21.05 6.87
N LEU A 498 9.29 -21.43 5.71
CA LEU A 498 9.16 -22.84 5.32
C LEU A 498 10.52 -23.55 5.15
N VAL A 499 11.53 -22.86 4.62
CA VAL A 499 12.89 -23.43 4.49
C VAL A 499 13.53 -23.73 5.85
N ASN A 500 13.27 -22.89 6.85
CA ASN A 500 13.83 -23.07 8.20
C ASN A 500 13.32 -24.35 8.88
N LYS A 501 12.06 -24.75 8.57
CA LYS A 501 11.52 -26.03 9.06
C LYS A 501 12.31 -27.22 8.53
N ALA A 502 12.62 -27.22 7.23
CA ALA A 502 13.45 -28.26 6.62
C ALA A 502 14.89 -28.22 7.15
N GLN A 503 15.41 -27.02 7.37
CA GLN A 503 16.75 -26.84 7.96
C GLN A 503 16.79 -27.37 9.38
N ALA A 504 15.79 -27.09 10.22
CA ALA A 504 15.71 -27.65 11.57
C ALA A 504 15.69 -29.19 11.59
N VAL A 505 14.97 -29.81 10.65
CA VAL A 505 14.95 -31.26 10.47
C VAL A 505 16.33 -31.78 10.03
N LYS A 506 17.00 -31.09 9.11
CA LYS A 506 18.34 -31.40 8.62
C LYS A 506 19.38 -31.34 9.77
N ASP A 507 19.35 -30.26 10.53
CA ASP A 507 20.28 -30.02 11.63
C ASP A 507 20.15 -31.10 12.75
N ALA A 508 18.94 -31.63 12.93
CA ALA A 508 18.66 -32.76 13.78
C ALA A 508 18.96 -34.13 13.13
N GLY A 509 19.53 -34.17 11.91
CA GLY A 509 19.90 -35.39 11.21
C GLY A 509 18.72 -36.13 10.55
N GLY A 510 17.58 -35.48 10.31
CA GLY A 510 16.40 -36.07 9.68
C GLY A 510 16.65 -36.41 8.21
N ALA A 511 16.05 -37.52 7.74
CA ALA A 511 16.15 -37.98 6.36
C ALA A 511 15.22 -37.19 5.39
N GLY A 512 14.18 -36.56 5.89
CA GLY A 512 13.22 -35.77 5.08
C GLY A 512 12.14 -35.13 5.94
N MET A 513 11.36 -34.26 5.29
CA MET A 513 10.26 -33.53 5.93
C MET A 513 8.92 -33.71 5.18
N VAL A 514 7.85 -33.99 5.91
CA VAL A 514 6.47 -33.86 5.42
C VAL A 514 5.88 -32.60 6.07
N LEU A 515 5.70 -31.56 5.25
CA LEU A 515 5.05 -30.31 5.69
C LEU A 515 3.55 -30.43 5.46
N VAL A 516 2.73 -30.27 6.50
CA VAL A 516 1.27 -30.40 6.39
C VAL A 516 0.58 -29.06 6.62
N ASN A 517 -0.32 -28.66 5.70
CA ASN A 517 -1.22 -27.56 5.97
C ASN A 517 -2.15 -27.90 7.13
N THR A 518 -2.33 -26.96 8.07
CA THR A 518 -3.26 -27.11 9.19
C THR A 518 -4.62 -26.50 8.82
N PRO A 519 -5.71 -26.80 9.57
CA PRO A 519 -7.02 -26.19 9.35
C PRO A 519 -7.03 -24.65 9.41
N THR A 520 -6.08 -24.05 10.09
CA THR A 520 -5.96 -22.60 10.28
C THR A 520 -4.85 -21.97 9.43
N SER A 521 -4.05 -22.75 8.71
CA SER A 521 -3.01 -22.23 7.83
C SER A 521 -3.54 -21.79 6.47
N ASN A 522 -2.75 -20.99 5.75
CA ASN A 522 -3.00 -20.65 4.35
C ASN A 522 -3.12 -21.93 3.50
N THR A 523 -4.05 -21.98 2.55
CA THR A 523 -4.34 -23.16 1.73
C THR A 523 -3.37 -23.37 0.57
N THR A 524 -2.58 -22.36 0.19
CA THR A 524 -1.59 -22.46 -0.89
C THR A 524 -0.55 -23.53 -0.59
N LEU A 525 -0.10 -24.21 -1.60
CA LEU A 525 1.04 -25.14 -1.55
C LEU A 525 2.19 -24.58 -2.39
N PRO A 526 2.96 -23.58 -1.88
CA PRO A 526 4.09 -23.06 -2.63
C PRO A 526 5.16 -24.15 -2.77
N PHE A 527 5.81 -24.18 -3.92
CA PHE A 527 7.05 -24.93 -4.05
C PHE A 527 8.15 -24.19 -3.30
N VAL A 528 8.95 -24.94 -2.56
CA VAL A 528 10.12 -24.44 -1.85
C VAL A 528 11.29 -25.37 -2.11
N ALA A 529 12.45 -24.81 -2.45
CA ALA A 529 13.68 -25.59 -2.63
C ALA A 529 14.30 -25.92 -1.24
N TYR A 530 13.79 -26.96 -0.64
CA TYR A 530 14.23 -27.42 0.67
C TYR A 530 15.65 -27.98 0.66
N SER A 531 16.36 -27.85 1.79
CA SER A 531 17.71 -28.37 1.98
C SER A 531 17.80 -29.90 2.16
N ILE A 532 16.64 -30.59 2.24
CA ILE A 532 16.47 -32.04 2.33
C ILE A 532 15.25 -32.47 1.50
N PRO A 533 15.07 -33.77 1.19
CA PRO A 533 13.84 -34.30 0.59
C PRO A 533 12.61 -33.86 1.38
N ALA A 534 11.65 -33.21 0.72
CA ALA A 534 10.45 -32.71 1.39
C ALA A 534 9.23 -32.74 0.46
N VAL A 535 8.06 -32.86 1.06
CA VAL A 535 6.77 -32.73 0.39
C VAL A 535 5.80 -31.91 1.24
N HIS A 536 5.17 -30.92 0.64
CA HIS A 536 4.14 -30.06 1.25
C HIS A 536 2.78 -30.53 0.81
N VAL A 537 1.96 -31.02 1.74
CA VAL A 537 0.66 -31.63 1.46
C VAL A 537 -0.51 -30.76 1.94
N PRO A 538 -1.69 -30.83 1.26
CA PRO A 538 -2.86 -30.04 1.61
C PRO A 538 -3.46 -30.44 2.97
N VAL A 539 -4.34 -29.59 3.49
CA VAL A 539 -5.01 -29.76 4.80
C VAL A 539 -5.77 -31.09 4.93
N ALA A 540 -6.29 -31.62 3.83
CA ALA A 540 -6.97 -32.93 3.82
C ALA A 540 -6.06 -34.09 4.26
N ALA A 541 -4.74 -33.94 4.10
CA ALA A 541 -3.76 -34.92 4.55
C ALA A 541 -3.35 -34.78 6.02
N TYR A 542 -3.72 -33.66 6.69
CA TYR A 542 -3.28 -33.34 8.06
C TYR A 542 -3.64 -34.43 9.07
N ALA A 543 -4.95 -34.67 9.27
CA ALA A 543 -5.39 -35.62 10.28
C ALA A 543 -4.93 -37.07 9.99
N PRO A 544 -5.03 -37.61 8.76
CA PRO A 544 -4.55 -38.96 8.47
C PRO A 544 -3.04 -39.16 8.68
N ILE A 545 -2.21 -38.22 8.24
CA ILE A 545 -0.75 -38.32 8.38
C ILE A 545 -0.35 -38.23 9.86
N LYS A 546 -0.92 -37.30 10.63
CA LYS A 546 -0.63 -37.13 12.06
C LYS A 546 -1.06 -38.37 12.84
N ALA A 547 -2.25 -38.92 12.56
CA ALA A 547 -2.72 -40.14 13.19
C ALA A 547 -1.79 -41.34 12.92
N TYR A 548 -1.34 -41.50 11.66
CA TYR A 548 -0.44 -42.59 11.29
C TYR A 548 0.94 -42.39 11.88
N ALA A 549 1.51 -41.18 11.93
CA ALA A 549 2.80 -40.89 12.54
C ALA A 549 2.86 -41.22 14.05
N ALA A 550 1.70 -41.28 14.72
CA ALA A 550 1.57 -41.69 16.11
C ALA A 550 1.55 -43.21 16.30
N THR A 551 1.48 -44.01 15.25
CA THR A 551 1.48 -45.47 15.34
C THR A 551 2.90 -46.03 15.52
N ALA A 552 3.04 -47.12 16.31
CA ALA A 552 4.31 -47.75 16.47
C ALA A 552 4.84 -48.32 15.14
N GLY A 553 6.12 -48.06 14.84
CA GLY A 553 6.73 -48.53 13.60
C GLY A 553 6.28 -47.80 12.32
N ALA A 554 5.65 -46.60 12.44
CA ALA A 554 5.29 -45.80 11.29
C ALA A 554 6.48 -45.51 10.38
N THR A 555 6.31 -45.71 9.07
CA THR A 555 7.31 -45.41 8.04
C THR A 555 6.69 -44.56 6.91
N ALA A 556 7.53 -43.87 6.16
CA ALA A 556 7.08 -43.15 4.96
C ALA A 556 8.17 -43.13 3.90
N THR A 557 7.75 -42.88 2.67
CA THR A 557 8.60 -42.60 1.51
C THR A 557 8.17 -41.27 0.92
N ILE A 558 9.11 -40.35 0.75
CA ILE A 558 8.91 -39.10 -0.01
C ILE A 558 9.28 -39.41 -1.47
N ASN A 559 8.32 -39.28 -2.38
CA ASN A 559 8.51 -39.49 -3.81
C ASN A 559 8.87 -38.15 -4.49
N PRO A 560 9.83 -38.15 -5.42
CA PRO A 560 10.28 -36.93 -6.06
C PRO A 560 9.20 -36.32 -6.97
N ALA A 561 9.25 -35.03 -7.12
CA ALA A 561 8.43 -34.30 -8.08
C ALA A 561 9.13 -34.13 -9.43
N SER A 562 8.40 -33.70 -10.44
CA SER A 562 8.90 -33.23 -11.74
C SER A 562 8.34 -31.88 -12.10
N ILE A 563 9.06 -31.12 -12.94
CA ILE A 563 8.64 -29.79 -13.39
C ILE A 563 7.82 -29.92 -14.67
N ALA A 564 6.65 -29.31 -14.71
CA ALA A 564 5.81 -29.19 -15.90
C ALA A 564 5.38 -27.74 -16.12
N TYR A 565 5.10 -27.39 -17.39
CA TYR A 565 4.67 -26.04 -17.81
C TYR A 565 3.26 -26.05 -18.42
N THR A 566 2.38 -26.85 -17.84
CA THR A 566 1.04 -27.13 -18.34
C THR A 566 -0.07 -26.77 -17.34
N ALA A 567 0.26 -26.16 -16.22
CA ALA A 567 -0.75 -25.73 -15.27
C ALA A 567 -1.66 -24.68 -15.87
N PRO A 568 -2.99 -24.79 -15.68
CA PRO A 568 -3.88 -23.69 -16.00
C PRO A 568 -3.49 -22.44 -15.22
N ALA A 569 -3.36 -21.32 -15.92
CA ALA A 569 -2.97 -20.04 -15.35
C ALA A 569 -3.43 -18.88 -16.26
N PRO A 570 -3.58 -17.66 -15.73
CA PRO A 570 -3.36 -17.26 -14.35
C PRO A 570 -4.59 -17.47 -13.46
N PHE A 571 -4.36 -17.84 -12.20
CA PHE A 571 -5.30 -17.68 -11.09
C PHE A 571 -4.76 -16.64 -10.11
N THR A 572 -5.61 -16.03 -9.29
CA THR A 572 -5.17 -15.19 -8.17
C THR A 572 -4.55 -16.07 -7.08
N ALA A 573 -3.33 -15.74 -6.64
CA ALA A 573 -2.71 -16.44 -5.51
C ALA A 573 -3.51 -16.24 -4.24
N SER A 574 -3.66 -17.29 -3.42
CA SER A 574 -4.55 -17.25 -2.25
C SER A 574 -4.15 -16.21 -1.21
N PHE A 575 -2.85 -15.95 -1.08
CA PHE A 575 -2.29 -14.97 -0.15
C PHE A 575 -2.44 -13.51 -0.64
N SER A 576 -2.69 -13.28 -1.94
CA SER A 576 -2.76 -11.94 -2.50
C SER A 576 -3.85 -11.11 -1.83
N SER A 577 -3.50 -9.94 -1.34
CA SER A 577 -4.44 -8.97 -0.77
C SER A 577 -5.48 -8.53 -1.80
N ARG A 578 -6.70 -8.22 -1.34
CA ARG A 578 -7.87 -7.98 -2.17
C ARG A 578 -8.62 -6.72 -1.73
N GLY A 579 -9.28 -6.04 -2.70
CA GLY A 579 -10.28 -5.02 -2.40
C GLY A 579 -11.52 -5.59 -1.68
N PRO A 580 -12.55 -4.78 -1.43
CA PRO A 580 -12.59 -3.34 -1.68
C PRO A 580 -11.59 -2.57 -0.83
N LEU A 581 -11.20 -1.39 -1.33
CA LEU A 581 -10.26 -0.53 -0.65
C LEU A 581 -10.89 0.09 0.61
N LEU A 582 -10.19 0.03 1.74
CA LEU A 582 -10.64 0.65 3.00
C LEU A 582 -10.64 2.18 2.95
N ALA A 583 -9.65 2.78 2.27
CA ALA A 583 -9.53 4.22 2.13
C ALA A 583 -10.67 4.85 1.32
N SER A 584 -11.30 4.12 0.40
CA SER A 584 -12.42 4.61 -0.42
C SER A 584 -13.17 3.47 -1.09
N SER A 585 -14.47 3.36 -0.84
CA SER A 585 -15.35 2.43 -1.54
C SER A 585 -15.58 2.79 -3.04
N SER A 586 -15.13 3.96 -3.48
CA SER A 586 -15.28 4.46 -4.84
C SER A 586 -13.97 4.45 -5.65
N LEU A 587 -12.97 3.71 -5.23
CA LEU A 587 -11.73 3.47 -5.96
C LEU A 587 -11.42 1.97 -5.98
N LEU A 588 -11.03 1.45 -7.14
CA LEU A 588 -10.61 0.05 -7.28
C LEU A 588 -9.14 -0.11 -6.98
N LYS A 589 -8.81 -1.06 -6.09
CA LYS A 589 -7.49 -1.64 -5.86
C LYS A 589 -7.65 -3.15 -5.57
N PRO A 590 -6.66 -3.98 -5.95
CA PRO A 590 -5.45 -3.67 -6.70
C PRO A 590 -5.76 -3.13 -8.10
N ASP A 591 -4.76 -2.53 -8.78
CA ASP A 591 -4.94 -2.01 -10.14
C ASP A 591 -4.94 -3.15 -11.17
N LEU A 592 -4.06 -4.14 -10.99
CA LEU A 592 -3.88 -5.28 -11.89
C LEU A 592 -3.14 -6.43 -11.18
N ILE A 593 -3.01 -7.57 -11.86
CA ILE A 593 -2.33 -8.74 -11.34
C ILE A 593 -1.20 -9.19 -12.28
N ALA A 594 -0.09 -9.66 -11.70
CA ALA A 594 1.05 -10.21 -12.41
C ALA A 594 1.54 -11.50 -11.73
N PRO A 595 2.40 -12.32 -12.35
CA PRO A 595 2.93 -13.53 -11.74
C PRO A 595 3.57 -13.23 -10.38
N GLY A 596 3.22 -13.99 -9.35
CA GLY A 596 3.69 -13.77 -7.98
C GLY A 596 3.81 -15.03 -7.13
N GLN A 597 3.48 -16.20 -7.66
CA GLN A 597 3.62 -17.47 -6.94
C GLN A 597 4.72 -18.33 -7.55
N ASP A 598 5.58 -18.90 -6.69
CA ASP A 598 6.64 -19.86 -7.03
C ASP A 598 7.60 -19.37 -8.11
N ILE A 599 8.17 -18.21 -7.90
CA ILE A 599 8.98 -17.59 -8.92
C ILE A 599 10.46 -17.72 -8.62
N LEU A 600 11.21 -18.22 -9.58
CA LEU A 600 12.63 -18.41 -9.52
C LEU A 600 13.37 -17.13 -9.88
N ALA A 601 14.23 -16.67 -8.98
CA ALA A 601 15.14 -15.55 -9.25
C ALA A 601 16.43 -15.65 -8.43
N GLY A 602 17.30 -14.65 -8.55
CA GLY A 602 18.53 -14.58 -7.78
C GLY A 602 18.25 -14.21 -6.31
N VAL A 603 19.02 -14.79 -5.40
CA VAL A 603 18.95 -14.48 -3.96
C VAL A 603 20.34 -14.25 -3.38
N ALA A 604 20.41 -13.68 -2.19
CA ALA A 604 21.66 -13.52 -1.45
C ALA A 604 21.97 -14.79 -0.63
N PRO A 605 23.16 -15.37 -0.76
CA PRO A 605 23.51 -16.64 -0.10
C PRO A 605 23.37 -16.65 1.44
N PRO A 606 23.71 -15.60 2.19
CA PRO A 606 23.70 -15.64 3.65
C PRO A 606 22.33 -15.98 4.25
N GLY A 607 21.26 -15.35 3.76
CA GLY A 607 19.91 -15.63 4.22
C GLY A 607 19.22 -16.82 3.52
N ASN A 608 19.93 -17.52 2.62
CA ASN A 608 19.36 -18.57 1.76
C ASN A 608 20.22 -19.85 1.72
N ASP A 609 20.82 -20.23 2.82
CA ASP A 609 21.61 -21.48 2.98
C ASP A 609 22.71 -21.63 1.91
N GLY A 610 23.37 -20.56 1.53
CA GLY A 610 24.44 -20.56 0.51
C GLY A 610 23.93 -20.63 -0.93
N LYS A 611 22.61 -20.58 -1.16
CA LYS A 611 22.02 -20.58 -2.49
C LYS A 611 22.16 -19.22 -3.17
N LEU A 612 22.34 -19.23 -4.49
CA LEU A 612 22.28 -18.02 -5.35
C LEU A 612 20.93 -17.85 -6.04
N PHE A 613 20.12 -18.91 -6.07
CA PHE A 613 18.80 -18.91 -6.73
C PHE A 613 17.80 -19.63 -5.85
N ASP A 614 16.62 -19.05 -5.68
CA ASP A 614 15.53 -19.69 -4.96
C ASP A 614 14.17 -19.32 -5.55
N LEU A 615 13.13 -20.02 -5.11
CA LEU A 615 11.74 -19.79 -5.47
C LEU A 615 11.03 -19.11 -4.32
N TYR A 616 10.51 -17.93 -4.60
CA TYR A 616 9.74 -17.19 -3.62
C TYR A 616 8.30 -16.96 -4.09
N SER A 617 7.35 -16.61 -3.20
CA SER A 617 5.95 -16.33 -3.51
C SER A 617 5.46 -15.10 -2.72
N GLY A 618 4.87 -14.14 -3.42
CA GLY A 618 4.38 -12.89 -2.82
C GLY A 618 3.94 -11.87 -3.87
N THR A 619 3.20 -10.86 -3.45
CA THR A 619 2.86 -9.70 -4.29
C THR A 619 4.07 -8.85 -4.63
N SER A 620 5.12 -8.91 -3.82
CA SER A 620 6.40 -8.28 -4.12
C SER A 620 7.19 -8.94 -5.24
N MET A 621 6.72 -10.10 -5.73
CA MET A 621 7.26 -10.66 -6.97
C MET A 621 6.47 -10.20 -8.15
N SER A 622 5.19 -9.95 -7.94
CA SER A 622 4.34 -9.37 -8.97
C SER A 622 4.73 -7.93 -9.25
N SER A 623 5.05 -7.17 -8.22
CA SER A 623 5.51 -5.77 -8.35
C SER A 623 6.72 -5.63 -9.28
N PRO A 624 7.85 -6.37 -9.13
CA PRO A 624 9.00 -6.23 -10.02
C PRO A 624 8.72 -6.71 -11.46
N HIS A 625 7.75 -7.62 -11.68
CA HIS A 625 7.28 -7.89 -13.05
C HIS A 625 6.72 -6.62 -13.67
N VAL A 626 5.84 -5.92 -12.96
CA VAL A 626 5.20 -4.69 -13.44
C VAL A 626 6.20 -3.54 -13.54
N ALA A 627 7.16 -3.44 -12.63
CA ALA A 627 8.26 -2.47 -12.74
C ALA A 627 9.10 -2.72 -14.00
N GLY A 628 9.45 -3.98 -14.29
CA GLY A 628 10.13 -4.35 -15.52
C GLY A 628 9.30 -4.04 -16.78
N LEU A 629 7.99 -4.33 -16.76
CA LEU A 629 7.08 -3.96 -17.85
C LEU A 629 6.97 -2.44 -18.01
N GLY A 630 6.93 -1.69 -16.92
CA GLY A 630 7.01 -0.23 -16.94
C GLY A 630 8.29 0.26 -17.62
N ALA A 631 9.42 -0.39 -17.34
CA ALA A 631 10.70 -0.07 -18.00
C ALA A 631 10.70 -0.39 -19.50
N LEU A 632 10.10 -1.51 -19.91
CA LEU A 632 9.93 -1.84 -21.33
C LEU A 632 9.06 -0.82 -22.07
N LEU A 633 7.94 -0.41 -21.47
CA LEU A 633 7.05 0.60 -22.03
C LEU A 633 7.69 2.00 -22.04
N LYS A 634 8.49 2.34 -21.03
CA LYS A 634 9.22 3.60 -20.98
C LYS A 634 10.28 3.69 -22.08
N GLN A 635 10.96 2.59 -22.39
CA GLN A 635 11.87 2.53 -23.55
C GLN A 635 11.09 2.70 -24.87
N LEU A 636 9.96 2.02 -25.00
CA LEU A 636 9.17 2.01 -26.24
C LEU A 636 8.45 3.36 -26.47
N HIS A 637 7.97 3.96 -25.39
CA HIS A 637 7.20 5.22 -25.36
C HIS A 637 7.78 6.21 -24.35
N PRO A 638 8.94 6.80 -24.60
CA PRO A 638 9.63 7.67 -23.63
C PRO A 638 8.79 8.90 -23.25
N ASP A 639 7.81 9.28 -24.07
CA ASP A 639 6.93 10.42 -23.84
C ASP A 639 5.69 10.12 -22.98
N TRP A 640 5.46 8.85 -22.64
CA TRP A 640 4.30 8.51 -21.82
C TRP A 640 4.54 8.89 -20.35
N SER A 641 3.49 9.45 -19.76
CA SER A 641 3.45 9.68 -18.31
C SER A 641 3.40 8.36 -17.55
N PRO A 642 3.76 8.33 -16.26
CA PRO A 642 3.57 7.14 -15.42
C PRO A 642 2.13 6.62 -15.45
N MET A 643 1.14 7.52 -15.51
CA MET A 643 -0.27 7.14 -15.54
C MET A 643 -0.71 6.61 -16.91
N ALA A 644 -0.12 7.08 -18.00
CA ALA A 644 -0.32 6.49 -19.32
C ALA A 644 0.23 5.05 -19.37
N ILE A 645 1.42 4.79 -18.78
CA ILE A 645 1.99 3.44 -18.65
C ILE A 645 1.06 2.56 -17.78
N LYS A 646 0.63 3.04 -16.61
CA LYS A 646 -0.34 2.35 -15.77
C LYS A 646 -1.61 2.00 -16.54
N SER A 647 -2.18 2.97 -17.23
CA SER A 647 -3.40 2.78 -18.02
C SER A 647 -3.20 1.74 -19.12
N ALA A 648 -2.09 1.78 -19.86
CA ALA A 648 -1.79 0.82 -20.92
C ALA A 648 -1.74 -0.61 -20.38
N LEU A 649 -1.11 -0.82 -19.22
CA LEU A 649 -1.04 -2.11 -18.55
C LEU A 649 -2.43 -2.59 -18.07
N MET A 650 -3.26 -1.69 -17.55
CA MET A 650 -4.61 -2.02 -17.07
C MET A 650 -5.58 -2.29 -18.21
N THR A 651 -5.66 -1.40 -19.21
CA THR A 651 -6.67 -1.48 -20.28
C THR A 651 -6.45 -2.64 -21.24
N SER A 652 -5.22 -3.13 -21.35
CA SER A 652 -4.84 -4.30 -22.18
C SER A 652 -4.80 -5.62 -21.40
N ALA A 653 -5.04 -5.61 -20.09
CA ALA A 653 -4.96 -6.79 -19.23
C ALA A 653 -5.98 -7.88 -19.62
N GLY A 654 -5.66 -9.12 -19.29
CA GLY A 654 -6.50 -10.30 -19.53
C GLY A 654 -7.15 -10.83 -18.27
N ASP A 655 -8.20 -11.62 -18.44
CA ASP A 655 -8.90 -12.22 -17.31
C ASP A 655 -8.07 -13.32 -16.63
N VAL A 656 -8.24 -13.45 -15.32
CA VAL A 656 -7.80 -14.63 -14.58
C VAL A 656 -8.83 -15.75 -14.68
N LEU A 657 -8.42 -16.96 -14.33
CA LEU A 657 -9.26 -18.18 -14.39
C LEU A 657 -10.12 -18.39 -13.12
N ASP A 658 -10.09 -17.47 -12.16
CA ASP A 658 -10.89 -17.54 -10.91
C ASP A 658 -12.39 -17.47 -11.16
N GLY A 659 -12.81 -16.94 -12.29
CA GLY A 659 -14.23 -16.80 -12.65
C GLY A 659 -14.47 -15.65 -13.62
N ALA A 660 -15.75 -15.26 -13.75
CA ALA A 660 -16.13 -14.20 -14.67
C ALA A 660 -15.57 -12.84 -14.23
N ASN A 661 -15.05 -12.08 -15.17
CA ASN A 661 -14.54 -10.70 -14.96
C ASN A 661 -15.65 -9.68 -14.60
N THR A 662 -16.89 -10.14 -14.52
CA THR A 662 -18.05 -9.37 -14.04
C THR A 662 -18.40 -9.69 -12.58
N SER A 663 -17.71 -10.65 -11.97
CA SER A 663 -17.85 -10.97 -10.54
C SER A 663 -17.12 -9.92 -9.70
N PRO A 664 -17.76 -9.25 -8.74
CA PRO A 664 -17.08 -8.33 -7.82
C PRO A 664 -15.89 -8.97 -7.11
N ALA A 665 -16.03 -10.22 -6.67
CA ALA A 665 -14.95 -10.94 -5.98
C ALA A 665 -13.73 -11.12 -6.88
N VAL A 666 -13.92 -11.43 -8.17
CA VAL A 666 -12.83 -11.54 -9.15
C VAL A 666 -12.21 -10.19 -9.43
N ILE A 667 -13.04 -9.14 -9.63
CA ILE A 667 -12.54 -7.76 -9.86
C ILE A 667 -11.70 -7.28 -8.67
N PHE A 668 -12.13 -7.51 -7.43
CA PHE A 668 -11.37 -7.15 -6.23
C PHE A 668 -10.08 -7.96 -6.05
N SER A 669 -9.98 -9.11 -6.69
CA SER A 669 -8.78 -9.95 -6.63
C SER A 669 -7.76 -9.58 -7.72
N GLN A 670 -8.24 -9.30 -8.95
CA GLN A 670 -7.40 -9.10 -10.13
C GLN A 670 -7.23 -7.64 -10.56
N GLY A 671 -8.05 -6.70 -10.06
CA GLY A 671 -8.14 -5.35 -10.63
C GLY A 671 -8.65 -5.40 -12.08
N ALA A 672 -7.89 -4.79 -13.00
CA ALA A 672 -8.18 -4.83 -14.44
C ALA A 672 -7.87 -6.19 -15.09
N GLY A 673 -7.14 -7.07 -14.43
CA GLY A 673 -6.75 -8.39 -14.91
C GLY A 673 -5.25 -8.62 -14.96
N HIS A 674 -4.85 -9.76 -15.56
CA HIS A 674 -3.46 -10.17 -15.69
C HIS A 674 -2.76 -9.40 -16.81
N VAL A 675 -1.55 -8.91 -16.56
CA VAL A 675 -0.75 -8.13 -17.51
C VAL A 675 -0.49 -8.88 -18.83
N ARG A 676 -0.61 -8.16 -19.95
CA ARG A 676 -0.32 -8.62 -21.32
C ARG A 676 0.62 -7.66 -22.02
N PRO A 677 1.93 -7.83 -21.89
CA PRO A 677 2.93 -6.86 -22.38
C PRO A 677 2.79 -6.50 -23.87
N ASN A 678 2.56 -7.51 -24.71
CA ASN A 678 2.45 -7.30 -26.16
C ASN A 678 1.24 -6.42 -26.54
N SER A 679 0.13 -6.51 -25.80
CA SER A 679 -1.05 -5.64 -25.96
C SER A 679 -0.84 -4.27 -25.33
N ALA A 680 -0.14 -4.20 -24.19
CA ALA A 680 0.18 -2.94 -23.52
C ALA A 680 1.12 -2.04 -24.34
N ALA A 681 1.90 -2.61 -25.25
CA ALA A 681 2.78 -1.86 -26.15
C ALA A 681 2.03 -0.98 -27.16
N ASP A 682 0.80 -1.33 -27.49
CA ASP A 682 -0.08 -0.56 -28.39
C ASP A 682 -1.54 -0.71 -27.89
N PRO A 683 -1.93 0.01 -26.82
CA PRO A 683 -3.24 -0.16 -26.19
C PRO A 683 -4.36 0.60 -26.93
N GLY A 684 -4.04 1.41 -27.91
CA GLY A 684 -4.96 2.32 -28.61
C GLY A 684 -5.32 3.57 -27.77
N LEU A 685 -5.93 3.40 -26.61
CA LEU A 685 -6.28 4.50 -25.72
C LEU A 685 -5.63 4.37 -24.35
N VAL A 686 -5.30 5.52 -23.75
CA VAL A 686 -4.88 5.61 -22.35
C VAL A 686 -5.74 6.62 -21.58
N PHE A 687 -6.02 6.31 -20.32
CA PHE A 687 -6.55 7.22 -19.31
C PHE A 687 -5.35 7.84 -18.60
N ASP A 688 -5.14 9.11 -18.80
CA ASP A 688 -4.03 9.84 -18.23
C ASP A 688 -4.52 10.81 -17.17
N SER A 689 -3.83 10.88 -16.03
CA SER A 689 -4.12 11.83 -14.96
C SER A 689 -2.84 12.54 -14.54
N SER A 690 -3.03 13.75 -14.01
CA SER A 690 -1.96 14.68 -13.70
C SER A 690 -1.93 14.99 -12.20
N PHE A 691 -0.89 15.69 -11.76
CA PHE A 691 -0.79 16.20 -10.40
C PHE A 691 -2.05 16.99 -9.96
N ALA A 692 -2.65 17.78 -10.87
CA ALA A 692 -3.89 18.51 -10.58
C ALA A 692 -5.07 17.57 -10.28
N ASP A 693 -5.16 16.45 -11.00
CA ASP A 693 -6.21 15.44 -10.77
C ASP A 693 -6.00 14.72 -9.42
N TRP A 694 -4.74 14.44 -9.06
CA TRP A 694 -4.42 13.81 -7.77
C TRP A 694 -4.70 14.73 -6.59
N LEU A 695 -4.44 16.03 -6.74
CA LEU A 695 -4.83 17.05 -5.77
C LEU A 695 -6.36 17.13 -5.62
N GLY A 696 -7.08 17.19 -6.75
CA GLY A 696 -8.53 17.16 -6.75
C GLY A 696 -9.09 15.90 -6.08
N PHE A 697 -8.46 14.74 -6.30
CA PHE A 697 -8.79 13.49 -5.63
C PHE A 697 -8.57 13.56 -4.11
N LEU A 698 -7.43 14.10 -3.65
CA LEU A 698 -7.18 14.30 -2.22
C LEU A 698 -8.21 15.26 -1.61
N CYS A 699 -8.62 16.30 -2.34
CA CYS A 699 -9.70 17.19 -1.95
C CYS A 699 -11.07 16.49 -1.87
N GLY A 700 -11.28 15.48 -2.70
CA GLY A 700 -12.49 14.64 -2.65
C GLY A 700 -12.48 13.55 -1.60
N THR A 701 -11.37 13.38 -0.86
CA THR A 701 -11.19 12.26 0.08
C THR A 701 -10.74 12.71 1.47
N GLN A 702 -9.48 13.09 1.62
CA GLN A 702 -8.84 13.27 2.93
C GLN A 702 -8.39 14.70 3.24
N LEU A 703 -8.67 15.66 2.35
CA LEU A 703 -8.41 17.08 2.62
C LEU A 703 -9.71 17.83 2.90
N PRO A 704 -9.70 18.83 3.80
CA PRO A 704 -10.87 19.64 4.06
C PRO A 704 -11.33 20.43 2.82
N THR A 705 -12.63 20.42 2.54
CA THR A 705 -13.21 21.13 1.38
C THR A 705 -12.96 22.64 1.44
N SER A 706 -12.97 23.23 2.64
CA SER A 706 -12.66 24.65 2.87
C SER A 706 -11.27 25.03 2.37
N PHE A 707 -10.30 24.18 2.65
CA PHE A 707 -8.95 24.33 2.16
C PHE A 707 -8.90 24.29 0.63
N CYS A 708 -9.50 23.27 0.03
CA CYS A 708 -9.51 23.08 -1.42
C CYS A 708 -10.18 24.25 -2.15
N THR A 709 -11.27 24.77 -1.58
CA THR A 709 -11.95 25.97 -2.10
C THR A 709 -11.05 27.20 -2.02
N SER A 710 -10.38 27.44 -0.90
CA SER A 710 -9.47 28.57 -0.74
C SER A 710 -8.25 28.48 -1.65
N ALA A 711 -7.78 27.27 -1.95
CA ALA A 711 -6.68 26.99 -2.86
C ALA A 711 -7.11 26.98 -4.34
N GLY A 712 -8.40 27.04 -4.63
CA GLY A 712 -8.97 27.00 -5.99
C GLY A 712 -8.76 25.65 -6.69
N VAL A 713 -8.66 24.55 -5.94
CA VAL A 713 -8.54 23.18 -6.46
C VAL A 713 -9.95 22.61 -6.64
N PRO A 714 -10.29 22.11 -7.85
CA PRO A 714 -11.55 21.39 -8.03
C PRO A 714 -11.57 20.12 -7.18
N VAL A 715 -12.70 19.89 -6.51
CA VAL A 715 -12.92 18.64 -5.78
C VAL A 715 -13.27 17.54 -6.79
N ILE A 716 -12.49 16.46 -6.81
CA ILE A 716 -12.73 15.27 -7.64
C ILE A 716 -13.14 14.13 -6.72
N THR A 717 -14.38 13.67 -6.82
CA THR A 717 -14.79 12.46 -6.09
C THR A 717 -14.05 11.24 -6.65
N PRO A 718 -13.74 10.22 -5.86
CA PRO A 718 -12.99 9.06 -6.34
C PRO A 718 -13.62 8.36 -7.55
N SER A 719 -14.96 8.33 -7.66
CA SER A 719 -15.65 7.78 -8.82
C SER A 719 -15.44 8.59 -10.11
N ASP A 720 -15.16 9.90 -10.01
CA ASP A 720 -14.91 10.80 -11.13
C ASP A 720 -13.41 10.92 -11.48
N PHE A 721 -12.54 10.30 -10.69
CA PHE A 721 -11.11 10.28 -10.98
C PHE A 721 -10.84 9.63 -12.35
N ASN A 722 -10.00 10.26 -13.19
CA ASN A 722 -9.71 9.80 -14.55
C ASN A 722 -8.74 8.61 -14.55
N GLY A 723 -9.20 7.47 -14.08
CA GLY A 723 -8.45 6.20 -14.05
C GLY A 723 -9.05 5.13 -14.98
N ALA A 724 -8.27 4.07 -15.23
CA ALA A 724 -8.65 2.93 -16.06
C ALA A 724 -9.57 1.91 -15.33
N SER A 725 -10.31 2.37 -14.33
CA SER A 725 -11.36 1.63 -13.63
C SER A 725 -12.48 2.59 -13.20
N ILE A 726 -13.66 2.05 -12.92
CA ILE A 726 -14.81 2.84 -12.45
C ILE A 726 -15.45 2.12 -11.26
N THR A 727 -15.48 2.77 -10.11
CA THR A 727 -16.15 2.25 -8.92
C THR A 727 -17.08 3.30 -8.34
N ILE A 728 -18.34 2.94 -8.11
CA ILE A 728 -19.35 3.79 -7.48
C ILE A 728 -19.74 3.15 -6.14
N GLY A 729 -19.17 3.63 -5.06
CA GLY A 729 -19.37 3.09 -3.70
C GLY A 729 -20.76 3.36 -3.11
N ALA A 730 -21.51 4.30 -3.71
CA ALA A 730 -22.89 4.60 -3.30
C ALA A 730 -23.70 5.07 -4.53
N LEU A 731 -24.36 4.13 -5.21
CA LEU A 731 -25.26 4.41 -6.34
C LEU A 731 -26.68 4.61 -5.81
N ALA A 732 -27.04 5.86 -5.53
CA ALA A 732 -28.39 6.27 -5.15
C ALA A 732 -29.22 6.57 -6.40
N GLY A 733 -29.81 5.53 -6.97
CA GLY A 733 -30.63 5.61 -8.17
C GLY A 733 -29.82 5.76 -9.45
N SER A 734 -29.29 6.94 -9.75
CA SER A 734 -28.50 7.21 -10.95
C SER A 734 -27.26 8.04 -10.62
N ARG A 735 -26.16 7.73 -11.33
CA ARG A 735 -24.92 8.50 -11.24
C ARG A 735 -24.25 8.55 -12.61
N THR A 736 -23.83 9.73 -13.01
CA THR A 736 -23.00 9.92 -14.20
C THR A 736 -21.57 10.21 -13.78
N VAL A 737 -20.61 9.49 -14.39
CA VAL A 737 -19.18 9.74 -14.26
C VAL A 737 -18.60 10.09 -15.63
N THR A 738 -17.51 10.84 -15.65
CA THR A 738 -16.87 11.30 -16.88
C THR A 738 -15.47 10.72 -16.96
N ARG A 739 -15.04 10.34 -18.18
CA ARG A 739 -13.69 9.89 -18.48
C ARG A 739 -13.14 10.60 -19.70
N THR A 740 -11.86 10.89 -19.66
CA THR A 740 -11.11 11.44 -20.79
C THR A 740 -10.02 10.44 -21.20
N VAL A 741 -10.00 10.11 -22.48
CA VAL A 741 -8.98 9.21 -23.06
C VAL A 741 -8.13 9.94 -24.08
N THR A 742 -6.90 9.48 -24.25
CA THR A 742 -5.97 9.94 -25.28
C THR A 742 -5.70 8.80 -26.24
N ASN A 743 -5.83 9.04 -27.54
CA ASN A 743 -5.44 8.09 -28.58
C ASN A 743 -3.92 8.12 -28.74
N VAL A 744 -3.26 7.05 -28.27
CA VAL A 744 -1.81 6.85 -28.38
C VAL A 744 -1.42 5.93 -29.55
N GLY A 745 -2.42 5.45 -30.30
CA GLY A 745 -2.22 4.67 -31.50
C GLY A 745 -1.63 5.46 -32.68
N SER A 746 -1.34 4.79 -33.75
CA SER A 746 -0.65 5.36 -34.92
C SER A 746 -1.54 6.17 -35.86
N SER A 747 -2.88 6.03 -35.76
CA SER A 747 -3.87 6.63 -36.67
C SER A 747 -5.12 7.13 -35.95
N THR A 748 -5.99 7.85 -36.67
CA THR A 748 -7.34 8.14 -36.23
C THR A 748 -8.13 6.84 -36.11
N GLU A 749 -8.83 6.66 -35.00
CA GLU A 749 -9.60 5.44 -34.73
C GLU A 749 -10.96 5.74 -34.14
N THR A 750 -11.99 4.97 -34.52
CA THR A 750 -13.33 5.07 -33.95
C THR A 750 -13.57 3.92 -32.98
N TYR A 751 -13.92 4.26 -31.75
CA TYR A 751 -14.18 3.31 -30.66
C TYR A 751 -15.67 3.21 -30.38
N THR A 752 -16.15 1.95 -30.30
CA THR A 752 -17.55 1.65 -29.94
C THR A 752 -17.59 1.00 -28.55
N PRO A 753 -18.32 1.57 -27.59
CA PRO A 753 -18.45 1.02 -26.23
C PRO A 753 -19.43 -0.16 -26.21
N THR A 754 -19.06 -1.19 -25.45
CA THR A 754 -19.94 -2.29 -25.08
C THR A 754 -19.85 -2.52 -23.57
N ILE A 755 -20.97 -2.91 -22.93
CA ILE A 755 -21.06 -3.16 -21.49
C ILE A 755 -21.40 -4.61 -21.27
N THR A 756 -20.68 -5.27 -20.34
CA THR A 756 -21.00 -6.60 -19.85
C THR A 756 -21.12 -6.60 -18.33
N GLY A 757 -21.96 -7.47 -17.76
CA GLY A 757 -22.19 -7.54 -16.32
C GLY A 757 -23.10 -6.44 -15.78
N LEU A 758 -22.83 -5.97 -14.57
CA LEU A 758 -23.64 -4.99 -13.81
C LEU A 758 -25.12 -5.38 -13.71
N ALA A 759 -25.37 -6.61 -13.26
CA ALA A 759 -26.72 -7.14 -13.14
C ALA A 759 -27.63 -6.18 -12.33
N GLY A 760 -28.77 -5.79 -12.93
CA GLY A 760 -29.72 -4.86 -12.32
C GLY A 760 -29.28 -3.39 -12.31
N VAL A 761 -28.27 -3.03 -13.10
CA VAL A 761 -27.87 -1.64 -13.35
C VAL A 761 -27.78 -1.44 -14.87
N THR A 762 -28.51 -0.46 -15.40
CA THR A 762 -28.35 -0.02 -16.78
C THR A 762 -27.20 0.96 -16.89
N VAL A 763 -26.33 0.76 -17.87
CA VAL A 763 -25.21 1.67 -18.14
C VAL A 763 -25.33 2.22 -19.56
N THR A 764 -25.28 3.56 -19.68
CA THR A 764 -25.31 4.27 -20.96
C THR A 764 -24.05 5.09 -21.14
N VAL A 765 -23.39 4.91 -22.29
CA VAL A 765 -22.18 5.67 -22.65
C VAL A 765 -22.55 6.73 -23.69
N THR A 766 -22.15 7.96 -23.47
CA THR A 766 -22.42 9.09 -24.36
C THR A 766 -21.11 9.84 -24.66
N PRO A 767 -20.74 10.03 -25.95
CA PRO A 767 -21.46 9.58 -27.15
C PRO A 767 -21.36 8.06 -27.35
N ALA A 768 -22.24 7.51 -28.19
CA ALA A 768 -22.29 6.07 -28.49
C ALA A 768 -21.10 5.58 -29.35
N SER A 769 -20.29 6.46 -29.86
CA SER A 769 -19.00 6.18 -30.51
C SER A 769 -18.06 7.37 -30.37
N LEU A 770 -16.77 7.12 -30.37
CA LEU A 770 -15.70 8.11 -30.18
C LEU A 770 -14.73 8.02 -31.35
N THR A 771 -14.72 8.96 -32.25
CA THR A 771 -13.70 9.09 -33.30
C THR A 771 -12.59 10.01 -32.81
N ILE A 772 -11.41 9.47 -32.58
CA ILE A 772 -10.30 10.18 -31.94
C ILE A 772 -9.08 10.18 -32.87
N PRO A 773 -8.61 11.35 -33.31
CA PRO A 773 -7.41 11.44 -34.14
C PRO A 773 -6.18 11.01 -33.33
N LYS A 774 -5.10 10.58 -34.03
CA LYS A 774 -3.81 10.29 -33.42
C LYS A 774 -3.37 11.45 -32.49
N GLY A 775 -3.02 11.13 -31.25
CA GLY A 775 -2.63 12.10 -30.23
C GLY A 775 -3.79 12.94 -29.69
N GLY A 776 -5.01 12.77 -30.22
CA GLY A 776 -6.20 13.49 -29.80
C GLY A 776 -6.77 12.97 -28.49
N LYS A 777 -7.55 13.82 -27.81
CA LYS A 777 -8.29 13.47 -26.60
C LYS A 777 -9.77 13.49 -26.88
N ALA A 778 -10.52 12.61 -26.21
CA ALA A 778 -11.98 12.63 -26.20
C ALA A 778 -12.50 12.39 -24.77
N THR A 779 -13.56 13.12 -24.45
CA THR A 779 -14.26 12.96 -23.17
C THR A 779 -15.61 12.32 -23.43
N PHE A 780 -15.98 11.36 -22.59
CA PHE A 780 -17.28 10.70 -22.65
C PHE A 780 -17.85 10.51 -21.24
N SER A 781 -19.18 10.45 -21.18
CA SER A 781 -19.89 10.20 -19.93
C SER A 781 -20.43 8.78 -19.87
N ILE A 782 -20.45 8.21 -18.66
CA ILE A 782 -21.01 6.89 -18.38
C ILE A 782 -22.06 7.08 -17.29
N GLN A 783 -23.33 6.87 -17.63
CA GLN A 783 -24.44 6.97 -16.72
C GLN A 783 -24.80 5.56 -16.21
N PHE A 784 -24.77 5.38 -14.92
CA PHE A 784 -25.25 4.18 -14.20
C PHE A 784 -26.64 4.48 -13.66
N THR A 785 -27.60 3.61 -13.91
CA THR A 785 -28.96 3.72 -13.38
C THR A 785 -29.37 2.39 -12.78
N ARG A 786 -29.64 2.36 -11.49
CA ARG A 786 -30.14 1.18 -10.79
C ARG A 786 -31.53 0.81 -11.32
N THR A 787 -31.74 -0.46 -11.62
CA THR A 787 -33.04 -1.05 -11.92
C THR A 787 -33.45 -2.05 -10.83
N THR A 788 -32.89 -3.24 -10.84
CA THR A 788 -33.24 -4.35 -9.93
C THR A 788 -32.08 -4.82 -9.04
N ALA A 789 -30.89 -4.21 -9.17
CA ALA A 789 -29.74 -4.64 -8.38
C ALA A 789 -30.00 -4.54 -6.88
N SER A 790 -29.53 -5.53 -6.13
CA SER A 790 -29.68 -5.60 -4.68
C SER A 790 -28.99 -4.41 -4.01
N LEU A 791 -29.62 -3.84 -3.00
CA LEU A 791 -29.06 -2.76 -2.21
C LEU A 791 -27.90 -3.25 -1.34
N ASN A 792 -26.95 -2.36 -1.09
CA ASN A 792 -25.78 -2.61 -0.23
C ASN A 792 -24.92 -3.82 -0.66
N THR A 793 -24.95 -4.17 -1.93
CA THR A 793 -24.19 -5.28 -2.50
C THR A 793 -23.49 -4.82 -3.77
N TYR A 794 -22.20 -5.12 -3.89
CA TYR A 794 -21.47 -4.83 -5.12
C TYR A 794 -22.02 -5.62 -6.30
N THR A 795 -22.23 -4.94 -7.42
CA THR A 795 -22.42 -5.53 -8.75
C THR A 795 -21.24 -5.14 -9.62
N GLY A 796 -20.73 -6.09 -10.41
CA GLY A 796 -19.55 -5.92 -11.21
C GLY A 796 -19.81 -6.06 -12.71
N GLY A 797 -18.96 -5.42 -13.50
CA GLY A 797 -19.04 -5.47 -14.95
C GLY A 797 -17.82 -4.90 -15.62
N GLN A 798 -17.89 -4.81 -16.94
CA GLN A 798 -16.79 -4.31 -17.76
C GLN A 798 -17.31 -3.41 -18.87
N LEU A 799 -16.69 -2.25 -19.03
CA LEU A 799 -16.74 -1.45 -20.25
C LEU A 799 -15.61 -1.91 -21.18
N THR A 800 -15.96 -2.19 -22.42
CA THR A 800 -15.01 -2.46 -23.50
C THR A 800 -15.18 -1.44 -24.61
N LEU A 801 -14.11 -0.71 -24.93
CA LEU A 801 -14.08 0.17 -26.11
C LEU A 801 -13.36 -0.57 -27.22
N THR A 802 -14.11 -0.99 -28.26
CA THR A 802 -13.56 -1.70 -29.43
C THR A 802 -13.27 -0.71 -30.54
N GLY A 803 -12.01 -0.62 -30.91
CA GLY A 803 -11.52 0.27 -31.94
C GLY A 803 -11.64 -0.32 -33.35
N SER A 804 -11.89 0.53 -34.34
CA SER A 804 -12.01 0.15 -35.75
C SER A 804 -10.71 -0.38 -36.36
N ALA A 805 -9.57 -0.11 -35.75
CA ALA A 805 -8.26 -0.67 -36.14
C ALA A 805 -7.88 -1.94 -35.34
N GLY A 806 -8.75 -2.42 -34.46
CA GLY A 806 -8.58 -3.67 -33.73
C GLY A 806 -8.10 -3.52 -32.29
N HIS A 807 -7.89 -2.32 -31.79
CA HIS A 807 -7.58 -2.10 -30.37
C HIS A 807 -8.79 -2.43 -29.48
N VAL A 808 -8.51 -2.98 -28.30
CA VAL A 808 -9.53 -3.36 -27.30
C VAL A 808 -9.13 -2.78 -25.96
N VAL A 809 -9.86 -1.79 -25.48
CA VAL A 809 -9.60 -1.08 -24.24
C VAL A 809 -10.60 -1.54 -23.18
N ARG A 810 -10.15 -2.17 -22.12
CA ARG A 810 -10.99 -2.80 -21.08
C ARG A 810 -10.94 -1.96 -19.82
N VAL A 811 -12.11 -1.73 -19.20
CA VAL A 811 -12.25 -0.93 -17.98
C VAL A 811 -13.17 -1.69 -17.02
N PRO A 812 -12.67 -2.24 -15.91
CA PRO A 812 -13.50 -2.89 -14.90
C PRO A 812 -14.40 -1.87 -14.21
N MET A 813 -15.62 -2.30 -13.90
CA MET A 813 -16.64 -1.46 -13.29
C MET A 813 -17.24 -2.13 -12.08
N LEU A 814 -17.47 -1.37 -11.00
CA LEU A 814 -18.18 -1.81 -9.80
C LEU A 814 -19.19 -0.74 -9.37
N ALA A 815 -20.32 -1.18 -8.86
CA ALA A 815 -21.31 -0.28 -8.25
C ALA A 815 -21.93 -0.92 -7.02
N VAL A 816 -22.19 -0.11 -5.99
CA VAL A 816 -22.98 -0.48 -4.82
C VAL A 816 -24.26 0.33 -4.84
N PRO A 817 -25.41 -0.26 -5.24
CA PRO A 817 -26.71 0.40 -5.10
C PRO A 817 -27.04 0.63 -3.64
N VAL A 818 -27.51 1.83 -3.30
CA VAL A 818 -27.95 2.19 -1.96
C VAL A 818 -29.37 2.76 -2.00
N ALA A 819 -30.15 2.56 -0.93
CA ALA A 819 -31.48 3.15 -0.83
C ALA A 819 -31.39 4.68 -0.63
N LEU A 820 -30.37 5.11 0.06
CA LEU A 820 -30.12 6.52 0.36
C LEU A 820 -28.63 6.77 0.44
N ALA A 821 -28.13 7.78 -0.24
CA ALA A 821 -26.81 8.32 0.00
C ALA A 821 -26.94 9.51 0.96
N ALA A 822 -26.45 9.36 2.17
CA ALA A 822 -26.46 10.35 3.24
C ALA A 822 -25.06 10.46 3.87
N PRO A 823 -24.65 11.62 4.36
CA PRO A 823 -23.40 11.78 5.10
C PRO A 823 -23.46 11.00 6.43
N ALA A 824 -22.31 10.49 6.88
CA ALA A 824 -22.21 9.75 8.14
C ALA A 824 -22.38 10.68 9.37
N GLU A 825 -21.87 11.91 9.30
CA GLU A 825 -21.94 12.92 10.37
C GLU A 825 -22.13 14.31 9.79
N VAL A 826 -22.88 15.15 10.49
CA VAL A 826 -23.19 16.53 10.11
C VAL A 826 -23.24 17.45 11.33
N GLY A 827 -23.00 18.75 11.10
CA GLY A 827 -23.19 19.81 12.12
C GLY A 827 -24.40 20.72 11.84
N GLY A 828 -25.15 20.49 10.75
CA GLY A 828 -26.27 21.31 10.31
C GLY A 828 -27.06 20.65 9.20
N SER A 829 -27.93 21.38 8.52
CA SER A 829 -28.73 20.87 7.40
C SER A 829 -27.86 20.34 6.27
N TYR A 830 -28.31 19.28 5.59
CA TYR A 830 -27.54 18.54 4.59
C TYR A 830 -28.43 17.93 3.51
N ASP A 831 -27.82 17.58 2.39
CA ASP A 831 -28.52 16.93 1.28
C ASP A 831 -28.33 15.41 1.32
N VAL A 832 -29.34 14.70 0.86
CA VAL A 832 -29.36 13.25 0.63
C VAL A 832 -29.78 12.95 -0.80
N THR A 833 -29.31 11.86 -1.39
CA THR A 833 -29.78 11.39 -2.71
C THR A 833 -30.54 10.09 -2.57
N PHE A 834 -31.70 9.99 -3.21
CA PHE A 834 -32.60 8.84 -3.10
C PHE A 834 -32.31 7.74 -4.12
N GLY A 835 -32.11 6.54 -3.66
CA GLY A 835 -31.93 5.32 -4.46
C GLY A 835 -33.23 4.54 -4.73
N TYR A 836 -34.39 5.11 -4.42
CA TYR A 836 -35.71 4.52 -4.64
C TYR A 836 -36.79 5.59 -4.84
N SER A 837 -37.97 5.18 -5.26
CA SER A 837 -39.16 6.05 -5.25
C SER A 837 -40.19 5.50 -4.26
N GLY A 838 -40.81 6.36 -3.46
CA GLY A 838 -41.80 5.96 -2.44
C GLY A 838 -41.79 6.86 -1.22
N PRO A 839 -42.50 6.45 -0.14
CA PRO A 839 -42.49 7.24 1.10
C PRO A 839 -41.07 7.39 1.67
N PHE A 840 -40.83 8.52 2.31
CA PHE A 840 -39.56 8.79 3.00
C PHE A 840 -39.82 9.51 4.31
N THR A 841 -39.10 9.12 5.34
CA THR A 841 -39.09 9.83 6.60
C THR A 841 -37.67 9.91 7.15
N ALA A 842 -37.38 11.05 7.79
CA ALA A 842 -36.15 11.25 8.57
C ALA A 842 -36.60 11.63 10.00
N THR A 843 -36.26 10.80 10.95
CA THR A 843 -36.71 10.92 12.33
C THR A 843 -35.54 11.27 13.25
N PRO A 844 -35.63 12.37 14.03
CA PRO A 844 -34.63 12.72 15.00
C PRO A 844 -34.60 11.71 16.16
N ARG A 845 -33.41 11.46 16.66
CA ARG A 845 -33.15 10.82 17.95
C ARG A 845 -32.31 11.78 18.73
N GLY A 846 -32.97 12.53 19.61
CA GLY A 846 -32.59 13.64 20.44
C GLY A 846 -31.16 14.12 20.42
N LEU A 847 -30.92 15.30 20.90
CA LEU A 847 -29.56 15.69 21.23
C LEU A 847 -29.30 15.31 22.70
N VAL A 848 -28.33 14.44 22.90
CA VAL A 848 -27.83 14.05 24.22
C VAL A 848 -26.60 14.90 24.58
N ALA A 849 -26.61 15.55 25.70
CA ALA A 849 -25.43 16.23 26.22
C ALA A 849 -24.32 15.25 26.56
N ALA A 850 -23.09 15.61 26.31
CA ALA A 850 -21.96 14.82 26.74
C ALA A 850 -21.96 14.63 28.27
N ALA A 851 -21.80 13.39 28.71
CA ALA A 851 -21.26 13.18 30.06
C ALA A 851 -19.74 13.36 30.02
N THR A 852 -19.20 14.01 31.07
CA THR A 852 -17.78 14.35 31.11
C THR A 852 -17.08 13.76 32.32
N ASN A 853 -15.83 13.35 32.11
CA ASN A 853 -14.94 12.87 33.16
C ASN A 853 -13.61 13.61 33.04
N THR A 854 -13.27 14.42 34.05
CA THR A 854 -12.00 15.14 34.08
C THR A 854 -10.97 14.36 34.88
N SER A 855 -9.73 14.36 34.40
CA SER A 855 -8.60 13.78 35.12
C SER A 855 -7.29 14.36 34.57
N SER A 856 -6.17 13.84 35.07
CA SER A 856 -4.86 14.14 34.55
C SER A 856 -4.11 12.84 34.28
N VAL A 857 -3.22 12.88 33.30
CA VAL A 857 -2.34 11.75 32.94
C VAL A 857 -0.95 12.29 32.64
N ALA A 858 0.09 11.56 33.05
CA ALA A 858 1.48 11.82 32.70
C ALA A 858 1.90 11.00 31.47
N THR A 859 3.00 11.35 30.85
CA THR A 859 3.58 10.58 29.74
C THR A 859 3.80 9.11 30.15
N ASN A 860 3.37 8.18 29.30
CA ASN A 860 3.31 6.73 29.54
C ASN A 860 2.40 6.33 30.73
N GLY A 861 1.65 7.28 31.28
CA GLY A 861 0.62 6.98 32.25
C GLY A 861 -0.68 6.53 31.60
N VAL A 862 -1.51 5.85 32.37
CA VAL A 862 -2.85 5.44 31.93
C VAL A 862 -3.89 5.91 32.95
N LYS A 863 -5.08 6.26 32.43
CA LYS A 863 -6.23 6.61 33.26
C LYS A 863 -7.46 5.89 32.77
N ASP A 864 -7.97 4.96 33.57
CA ASP A 864 -9.15 4.18 33.27
C ASP A 864 -10.41 4.83 33.84
N PHE A 865 -11.48 4.83 33.05
CA PHE A 865 -12.83 5.22 33.45
C PHE A 865 -13.79 4.05 33.18
N VAL A 866 -14.59 3.73 34.16
CA VAL A 866 -15.68 2.76 33.95
C VAL A 866 -16.95 3.54 33.58
N ILE A 867 -17.38 3.38 32.32
CA ILE A 867 -18.54 4.07 31.75
C ILE A 867 -19.60 3.02 31.44
N ASN A 868 -20.77 3.18 32.05
CA ASN A 868 -21.88 2.26 31.81
C ASN A 868 -22.63 2.67 30.54
N VAL A 869 -22.65 1.79 29.54
CA VAL A 869 -23.46 1.93 28.33
C VAL A 869 -24.81 1.25 28.57
N PRO A 870 -25.93 2.02 28.60
CA PRO A 870 -27.25 1.49 28.93
C PRO A 870 -27.76 0.50 27.89
N ALA A 871 -28.69 -0.37 28.31
CA ALA A 871 -29.45 -1.21 27.39
C ALA A 871 -30.29 -0.32 26.45
N GLY A 872 -30.36 -0.71 25.17
CA GLY A 872 -31.09 0.05 24.14
C GLY A 872 -30.27 1.21 23.54
N THR A 873 -29.00 1.35 23.89
CA THR A 873 -28.08 2.27 23.22
C THR A 873 -27.89 1.82 21.78
N THR A 874 -28.13 2.72 20.83
CA THR A 874 -27.97 2.47 19.38
C THR A 874 -26.63 2.97 18.87
N TYR A 875 -25.99 3.92 19.60
CA TYR A 875 -24.69 4.47 19.28
C TYR A 875 -24.04 4.99 20.55
N ALA A 876 -22.80 4.63 20.78
CA ALA A 876 -21.98 5.18 21.84
C ALA A 876 -20.71 5.82 21.26
N ARG A 877 -20.29 6.93 21.85
CA ARG A 877 -19.07 7.62 21.46
C ARG A 877 -18.29 8.03 22.69
N PHE A 878 -16.98 7.86 22.64
CA PHE A 878 -16.01 8.32 23.62
C PHE A 878 -15.03 9.20 22.88
N SER A 879 -14.82 10.44 23.35
CA SER A 879 -13.94 11.41 22.67
C SER A 879 -13.14 12.26 23.64
N LEU A 880 -11.95 12.58 23.20
CA LEU A 880 -11.11 13.66 23.74
C LEU A 880 -11.04 14.77 22.69
N PHE A 881 -10.70 15.98 23.08
CA PHE A 881 -10.54 17.14 22.19
C PHE A 881 -9.36 17.98 22.65
N ASP A 882 -8.51 18.40 21.70
CA ASP A 882 -7.37 19.29 21.95
C ASP A 882 -7.76 20.54 22.75
N ALA A 883 -8.94 21.12 22.43
CA ALA A 883 -9.47 22.31 23.11
C ALA A 883 -9.81 22.06 24.59
N ASN A 884 -9.84 20.82 25.06
CA ASN A 884 -10.21 20.41 26.40
C ASN A 884 -9.08 19.70 27.14
N VAL A 885 -7.84 19.98 26.72
CA VAL A 885 -6.60 19.54 27.37
C VAL A 885 -5.79 20.75 27.80
N SER A 886 -5.21 20.69 29.01
CA SER A 886 -4.55 21.86 29.64
C SER A 886 -3.28 22.34 28.92
N GLN A 887 -2.70 21.48 28.10
CA GLN A 887 -1.54 21.77 27.24
C GLN A 887 -1.59 20.88 26.01
N PRO A 888 -1.01 21.30 24.86
CA PRO A 888 -0.90 20.43 23.70
C PRO A 888 -0.26 19.10 24.07
N SER A 889 -1.00 18.01 23.92
CA SER A 889 -0.61 16.67 24.36
C SER A 889 -1.14 15.64 23.37
N ASP A 890 -0.46 14.52 23.30
CA ASP A 890 -0.92 13.34 22.60
C ASP A 890 -1.51 12.36 23.62
N LEU A 891 -2.81 12.16 23.53
CA LEU A 891 -3.58 11.28 24.41
C LEU A 891 -4.28 10.23 23.55
N ASP A 892 -3.97 8.96 23.75
CA ASP A 892 -4.67 7.86 23.09
C ASP A 892 -5.92 7.41 23.86
N LEU A 893 -6.84 6.78 23.13
CA LEU A 893 -8.10 6.29 23.67
C LEU A 893 -8.28 4.81 23.32
N GLU A 894 -8.41 3.95 24.33
CA GLU A 894 -8.78 2.55 24.17
C GLU A 894 -10.08 2.24 24.92
N VAL A 895 -10.93 1.44 24.31
CA VAL A 895 -12.22 1.06 24.89
C VAL A 895 -12.32 -0.46 25.00
N TYR A 896 -12.56 -0.94 26.20
CA TYR A 896 -12.66 -2.38 26.51
C TYR A 896 -14.06 -2.74 27.02
N LEU A 897 -14.53 -3.92 26.63
CA LEU A 897 -15.69 -4.55 27.24
C LEU A 897 -15.28 -5.93 27.79
N ASN A 898 -15.47 -6.14 29.10
CA ASN A 898 -15.08 -7.38 29.78
C ASN A 898 -13.61 -7.78 29.55
N GLY A 899 -12.71 -6.78 29.51
CA GLY A 899 -11.29 -6.98 29.25
C GLY A 899 -10.89 -7.19 27.79
N THR A 900 -11.87 -7.23 26.87
CA THR A 900 -11.61 -7.32 25.42
C THR A 900 -11.61 -5.92 24.83
N LEU A 901 -10.57 -5.57 24.07
CA LEU A 901 -10.50 -4.32 23.31
C LEU A 901 -11.58 -4.32 22.21
N VAL A 902 -12.48 -3.35 22.24
CA VAL A 902 -13.60 -3.20 21.28
C VAL A 902 -13.47 -1.96 20.42
N GLY A 903 -12.50 -1.11 20.68
CA GLY A 903 -12.15 0.05 19.87
C GLY A 903 -10.97 0.80 20.44
N SER A 904 -10.18 1.41 19.55
CA SER A 904 -9.07 2.27 19.92
C SER A 904 -8.99 3.44 18.95
N SER A 905 -8.43 4.54 19.43
CA SER A 905 -8.09 5.71 18.64
C SER A 905 -6.77 6.22 19.20
N GLY A 906 -5.77 6.30 18.34
CA GLY A 906 -4.42 6.70 18.70
C GLY A 906 -3.93 7.62 17.59
N GLY A 907 -4.14 8.89 17.80
CA GLY A 907 -3.69 9.94 16.90
C GLY A 907 -2.32 10.47 17.32
N SER A 908 -2.16 11.73 17.14
CA SER A 908 -0.95 12.46 17.51
C SER A 908 -1.31 13.78 18.18
N THR A 909 -2.53 13.83 18.65
CA THR A 909 -3.09 14.91 19.44
C THR A 909 -4.05 14.29 20.46
N ALA A 910 -4.70 15.11 21.25
CA ALA A 910 -5.78 14.63 22.11
C ALA A 910 -7.15 14.62 21.41
N ASP A 911 -7.24 14.90 20.11
CA ASP A 911 -8.50 14.76 19.35
C ASP A 911 -8.74 13.28 19.00
N GLU A 912 -9.18 12.49 19.99
CA GLU A 912 -9.38 11.05 19.86
C GLU A 912 -10.85 10.68 19.96
N GLN A 913 -11.26 9.67 19.17
CA GLN A 913 -12.64 9.25 19.13
C GLN A 913 -12.79 7.75 18.89
N VAL A 914 -13.51 7.08 19.77
CA VAL A 914 -14.02 5.72 19.55
C VAL A 914 -15.54 5.76 19.46
N SER A 915 -16.09 5.21 18.36
CA SER A 915 -17.52 5.15 18.10
C SER A 915 -17.98 3.70 17.94
N LEU A 916 -19.05 3.34 18.65
CA LEU A 916 -19.61 1.98 18.64
C LEU A 916 -21.08 2.03 18.18
N SER A 917 -21.38 1.33 17.09
CA SER A 917 -22.75 1.16 16.59
C SER A 917 -23.41 -0.04 17.25
N ASN A 918 -24.62 0.14 17.80
CA ASN A 918 -25.39 -0.89 18.54
C ASN A 918 -24.52 -1.63 19.57
N PRO A 919 -23.85 -0.90 20.49
CA PRO A 919 -22.98 -1.50 21.48
C PRO A 919 -23.72 -2.46 22.40
N THR A 920 -23.06 -3.50 22.87
CA THR A 920 -23.58 -4.35 23.93
C THR A 920 -23.70 -3.54 25.22
N ALA A 921 -24.82 -3.62 25.91
CA ALA A 921 -24.99 -2.97 27.20
C ALA A 921 -24.01 -3.51 28.24
N GLY A 922 -23.43 -2.62 29.03
CA GLY A 922 -22.48 -3.06 30.06
C GLY A 922 -21.52 -1.96 30.50
N ALA A 923 -20.62 -2.33 31.41
CA ALA A 923 -19.58 -1.47 31.91
C ALA A 923 -18.35 -1.54 30.97
N TYR A 924 -18.08 -0.44 30.29
CA TYR A 924 -16.91 -0.28 29.41
C TYR A 924 -15.78 0.38 30.20
N THR A 925 -14.60 -0.20 30.11
CA THR A 925 -13.39 0.50 30.56
C THR A 925 -12.87 1.35 29.43
N VAL A 926 -12.95 2.67 29.60
CA VAL A 926 -12.40 3.66 28.68
C VAL A 926 -11.07 4.12 29.24
N ARG A 927 -10.01 3.77 28.56
CA ARG A 927 -8.64 4.05 28.93
C ARG A 927 -8.13 5.25 28.16
N VAL A 928 -7.70 6.28 28.87
CA VAL A 928 -6.92 7.38 28.31
C VAL A 928 -5.47 7.13 28.62
N ILE A 929 -4.65 7.11 27.59
CA ILE A 929 -3.21 6.90 27.67
C ILE A 929 -2.55 8.23 27.42
N GLY A 930 -1.72 8.68 28.34
CA GLY A 930 -0.83 9.81 28.10
C GLY A 930 0.30 9.35 27.20
N PHE A 931 0.04 9.30 25.87
CA PHE A 931 1.03 8.85 24.94
C PHE A 931 2.22 9.79 24.95
N ALA A 932 1.96 11.13 24.89
CA ALA A 932 3.01 12.10 25.06
C ALA A 932 2.51 13.44 25.59
N ILE A 933 3.14 13.87 26.65
CA ILE A 933 2.81 15.09 27.37
C ILE A 933 4.10 15.90 27.56
N PRO A 934 4.16 17.13 27.01
CA PRO A 934 5.41 17.91 26.97
C PRO A 934 6.02 18.20 28.33
N VAL A 935 5.19 18.45 29.35
CA VAL A 935 5.65 18.81 30.72
C VAL A 935 4.72 18.18 31.74
N GLY A 936 5.25 17.38 32.65
CA GLY A 936 4.56 16.88 33.85
C GLY A 936 3.37 16.00 33.52
N SER A 937 2.16 16.52 33.65
CA SER A 937 0.90 15.84 33.30
C SER A 937 -0.03 16.79 32.56
N ALA A 938 -0.91 16.26 31.73
CA ALA A 938 -1.97 17.01 31.07
C ALA A 938 -3.31 16.75 31.77
N ASP A 939 -4.01 17.82 32.14
CA ASP A 939 -5.40 17.71 32.53
C ASP A 939 -6.25 17.61 31.30
N PHE A 940 -7.21 16.70 31.27
CA PHE A 940 -8.09 16.44 30.14
C PHE A 940 -9.54 16.24 30.55
N THR A 941 -10.43 16.37 29.56
CA THR A 941 -11.85 16.04 29.73
C THR A 941 -12.20 14.93 28.73
N LEU A 942 -12.57 13.75 29.21
CA LEU A 942 -13.16 12.68 28.41
C LEU A 942 -14.66 12.94 28.26
N PHE A 943 -15.15 13.05 27.04
CA PHE A 943 -16.54 13.21 26.69
C PHE A 943 -17.11 11.85 26.27
N ASN A 944 -18.32 11.53 26.72
CA ASN A 944 -18.99 10.32 26.33
C ASN A 944 -20.48 10.53 26.09
N TRP A 945 -21.02 9.81 25.13
CA TRP A 945 -22.44 9.83 24.77
C TRP A 945 -22.95 8.40 24.58
N SER A 946 -24.19 8.18 25.01
CA SER A 946 -24.95 6.97 24.72
C SER A 946 -26.29 7.40 24.11
N LEU A 947 -26.42 7.25 22.79
CA LEU A 947 -27.62 7.60 22.07
C LEU A 947 -28.59 6.43 22.06
N GLY A 948 -29.81 6.64 22.55
CA GLY A 948 -30.91 5.69 22.45
C GLY A 948 -31.74 5.88 21.19
N SER A 949 -32.91 5.25 21.16
CA SER A 949 -33.89 5.41 20.09
C SER A 949 -34.90 6.53 20.31
N ALA A 950 -34.94 7.12 21.50
CA ALA A 950 -35.91 8.15 21.88
C ALA A 950 -35.56 9.52 21.28
N ASP A 951 -36.58 10.27 20.90
CA ASP A 951 -36.46 11.69 20.58
C ASP A 951 -36.55 12.52 21.86
N ALA A 952 -35.57 13.37 22.15
CA ALA A 952 -35.57 14.25 23.30
C ALA A 952 -36.37 15.54 23.07
N GLY A 953 -36.92 15.74 21.88
CA GLY A 953 -37.68 16.96 21.52
C GLY A 953 -36.86 18.24 21.43
N ASN A 954 -35.53 18.15 21.41
CA ASN A 954 -34.61 19.28 21.38
C ASN A 954 -33.92 19.52 20.02
N MET A 955 -34.27 18.70 19.04
CA MET A 955 -33.85 18.83 17.64
C MET A 955 -35.07 18.64 16.73
N THR A 956 -35.30 19.53 15.80
CA THR A 956 -36.34 19.39 14.77
C THR A 956 -35.72 18.99 13.45
N VAL A 957 -36.43 18.14 12.70
CA VAL A 957 -36.03 17.66 11.39
C VAL A 957 -37.14 18.01 10.37
N THR A 958 -36.75 18.63 9.29
CA THR A 958 -37.59 18.79 8.12
C THR A 958 -37.04 17.95 6.99
N ALA A 959 -37.87 17.16 6.36
CA ALA A 959 -37.45 16.25 5.28
C ALA A 959 -38.52 16.16 4.19
N PRO A 960 -38.17 15.80 2.94
CA PRO A 960 -39.16 15.44 1.92
C PRO A 960 -40.09 14.30 2.43
N ALA A 961 -41.37 14.41 2.16
CA ALA A 961 -42.35 13.36 2.50
C ALA A 961 -42.25 12.11 1.58
N SER A 962 -41.60 12.27 0.42
CA SER A 962 -41.44 11.20 -0.55
C SER A 962 -40.06 11.27 -1.20
N ALA A 963 -39.50 10.11 -1.50
CA ALA A 963 -38.31 9.91 -2.29
C ALA A 963 -38.69 9.78 -3.77
N THR A 964 -37.88 10.36 -4.64
CA THR A 964 -37.89 10.10 -6.09
C THR A 964 -36.53 9.57 -6.50
N LEU A 965 -36.50 8.45 -7.18
CA LEU A 965 -35.26 7.79 -7.61
C LEU A 965 -34.31 8.77 -8.29
N GLY A 966 -33.09 8.89 -7.78
CA GLY A 966 -32.04 9.76 -8.30
C GLY A 966 -32.18 11.25 -7.92
N ALA A 967 -33.26 11.65 -7.27
CA ALA A 967 -33.44 13.05 -6.85
C ALA A 967 -32.68 13.33 -5.54
N THR A 968 -32.27 14.56 -5.37
CA THR A 968 -31.70 15.08 -4.12
C THR A 968 -32.80 15.70 -3.27
N GLY A 969 -32.75 15.48 -1.96
CA GLY A 969 -33.62 16.09 -0.97
C GLY A 969 -32.83 16.68 0.17
N THR A 970 -33.22 17.84 0.68
CA THR A 970 -32.56 18.49 1.83
C THR A 970 -33.20 18.05 3.13
N ILE A 971 -32.37 17.63 4.08
CA ILE A 971 -32.72 17.39 5.47
C ILE A 971 -32.38 18.68 6.25
N GLY A 972 -33.40 19.41 6.63
CA GLY A 972 -33.25 20.61 7.43
C GLY A 972 -33.19 20.30 8.92
N LEU A 973 -32.24 20.86 9.64
CA LEU A 973 -32.07 20.70 11.09
C LEU A 973 -32.32 22.03 11.80
N GLY A 974 -33.08 21.96 12.87
CA GLY A 974 -33.26 23.08 13.82
C GLY A 974 -32.94 22.59 15.23
N PHE A 975 -32.26 23.42 16.01
CA PHE A 975 -31.83 23.10 17.37
C PHE A 975 -32.56 23.97 18.39
N SER A 976 -32.98 23.39 19.48
CA SER A 976 -33.69 24.14 20.56
C SER A 976 -32.81 25.25 21.14
N PRO A 977 -33.34 26.48 21.29
CA PRO A 977 -32.61 27.56 21.98
C PRO A 977 -32.36 27.26 23.46
N ALA A 978 -33.13 26.35 24.06
CA ALA A 978 -33.02 25.99 25.48
C ALA A 978 -31.84 25.03 25.77
N LEU A 979 -31.08 24.57 24.77
CA LEU A 979 -29.84 23.79 24.97
C LEU A 979 -28.82 24.65 25.76
N ALA A 980 -28.09 24.03 26.66
CA ALA A 980 -27.10 24.72 27.49
C ALA A 980 -25.89 25.17 26.65
N GLY A 981 -25.46 26.44 26.84
CA GLY A 981 -24.24 26.96 26.24
C GLY A 981 -22.98 26.24 26.78
N GLY A 982 -21.92 26.22 25.98
CA GLY A 982 -20.67 25.53 26.32
C GLY A 982 -20.75 24.01 26.34
N THR A 983 -21.86 23.42 25.86
CA THR A 983 -22.12 21.97 25.93
C THR A 983 -22.02 21.33 24.55
N LYS A 984 -21.33 20.18 24.47
CA LYS A 984 -21.25 19.34 23.27
C LYS A 984 -22.42 18.36 23.27
N TYR A 985 -23.13 18.29 22.17
CA TYR A 985 -24.28 17.42 21.98
C TYR A 985 -24.06 16.47 20.83
N LEU A 986 -24.57 15.24 20.98
CA LEU A 986 -24.74 14.29 19.87
C LEU A 986 -26.20 13.87 19.75
N GLY A 987 -26.65 13.73 18.52
CA GLY A 987 -27.92 13.15 18.15
C GLY A 987 -27.75 12.28 16.90
N SER A 988 -28.85 11.73 16.41
CA SER A 988 -28.84 11.02 15.12
C SER A 988 -30.14 11.20 14.37
N ILE A 989 -30.06 11.04 13.04
CA ILE A 989 -31.20 11.01 12.13
C ILE A 989 -31.33 9.61 11.58
N VAL A 990 -32.49 8.98 11.77
CA VAL A 990 -32.83 7.66 11.24
C VAL A 990 -33.75 7.81 10.06
N TYR A 991 -33.48 7.04 9.02
CA TYR A 991 -34.23 7.07 7.79
C TYR A 991 -35.13 5.84 7.66
N ALA A 992 -36.34 6.06 7.10
CA ALA A 992 -37.25 4.98 6.77
C ALA A 992 -37.95 5.25 5.43
N GLY A 993 -38.49 4.20 4.81
CA GLY A 993 -39.21 4.25 3.54
C GLY A 993 -38.84 3.16 2.54
N SER A 994 -37.64 2.57 2.70
CA SER A 994 -37.21 1.42 1.91
C SER A 994 -36.41 0.45 2.77
N SER A 995 -36.27 -0.81 2.33
CA SER A 995 -35.28 -1.72 2.89
C SER A 995 -33.85 -1.23 2.53
N GLY A 996 -32.87 -1.54 3.36
CA GLY A 996 -31.46 -1.21 3.08
C GLY A 996 -31.10 0.28 3.24
N MET A 997 -31.82 1.00 4.10
CA MET A 997 -31.42 2.34 4.51
C MET A 997 -30.03 2.34 5.16
N PRO A 998 -29.25 3.41 5.00
CA PRO A 998 -27.93 3.50 5.64
C PRO A 998 -28.06 3.55 7.17
N ALA A 999 -26.93 3.40 7.85
CA ALA A 999 -26.82 3.74 9.25
C ALA A 999 -27.28 5.17 9.52
N PRO A 1000 -27.75 5.49 10.74
CA PRO A 1000 -28.18 6.85 11.08
C PRO A 1000 -27.07 7.87 10.83
N THR A 1001 -27.43 9.03 10.29
CA THR A 1001 -26.52 10.18 10.26
C THR A 1001 -26.36 10.72 11.67
N ILE A 1002 -25.14 10.82 12.15
CA ILE A 1002 -24.84 11.42 13.45
C ILE A 1002 -24.89 12.94 13.32
N VAL A 1003 -25.57 13.59 14.26
CA VAL A 1003 -25.64 15.05 14.34
C VAL A 1003 -24.79 15.50 15.52
N ARG A 1004 -23.73 16.25 15.24
CA ARG A 1004 -22.91 16.89 16.24
C ARG A 1004 -23.31 18.37 16.33
N PHE A 1005 -23.58 18.83 17.52
CA PHE A 1005 -23.89 20.22 17.79
C PHE A 1005 -23.16 20.71 19.04
N ASP A 1006 -22.18 21.58 18.84
CA ASP A 1006 -21.42 22.23 19.91
C ASP A 1006 -22.07 23.61 20.11
N LYS A 1007 -22.88 23.76 21.17
CA LYS A 1007 -23.51 25.04 21.44
C LYS A 1007 -22.51 26.01 22.05
N PRO A 1008 -22.27 27.20 21.43
CA PRO A 1008 -21.38 28.22 21.94
C PRO A 1008 -21.70 28.67 23.36
#